data_84e1b652862a4ed75f446afe93d23828
#
_entry.id   84e1b652862a4ed75f446afe93d23828
#
_cell.length_a   1.000
_cell.length_b   1.000
_cell.length_c   1.000
_cell.angle_alpha   90.00
_cell.angle_beta   90.00
_cell.angle_gamma   90.00
#
_symmetry.space_group_name_H-M   'P 1'
#
loop_
_entity.id
_entity.type
_entity.pdbx_description
1 polymer ?
#
loop_
_entity_poly.entity_id
_entity_poly.type
_entity_poly.pdbx_seq_one_letter_code
_entity_poly.pdbx_strand_id
1 'polypeptide(L)'
;MDITAKIADELGIKRHQAEAAIKLIDEGNTIPFIARYRKEATGALNDEILRNLYDRLNYLRNLEERKETVLASIEEQGKMTDELRSQILAAETMVLVEDLYRPYKPKRRTRATIAKEKGLEPLAGIITLQMLNTPLAAEAEKFLDAEKGVETVEDAIAGAKDIIAESISDEADYRSHIRELTVKKGRIVSIAKDPEAESVYEMYYDFDEPVAKLAGHRILALNRGENEKFLTVKIEAPVEDILRYLEKQVIRKDNSETSAVLKEVVEDAYDRLIAPAIEREIRSDLTERAEDGAIKVFGKNLEQLLMQPPIAGQVVLGWDPAFRTGCKIAVVDPTGKVLDTTVIYPTAPQNKVEEAKAVLKKLIAKYHVTLISLGNGTASRESEQVIVELLKELPVKVQYIIVNEAGASVYSASKLATEEFPNFDVGQRSATSMARRLQDPLAELVKIDPKSIGVGQYQHDMNQKKLSEALGGVVEDCVNKVGVDLNTASASLLEYISGISKTIAKNIVAYREENGRFETRAQLLKVAKLGPKAYEQCAGFLRILDGKNPLDATGVHPESYEAAKQLLERLGYTTEDVKNRNLDGISKKIHDYKKLSEELKVGDITLQDIVKELEKPARDPREDMPGPILRSDVLEMKDLKPGMILKGTVRNVIDFGAFVDIGVHQDGLVHISQMSDKFIKHPLEAVRVGDIVEVQVLSVDLAKKRISLTMKINKN
;
A
#
# COMPACT_ATOMS: atom_id res chain seq x y z
N MET A 1 17.24 0.53 -23.73
CA MET A 1 17.48 1.30 -22.47
C MET A 1 18.36 0.49 -21.54
N ASP A 2 19.31 1.11 -20.85
CA ASP A 2 20.05 0.45 -19.76
C ASP A 2 19.21 0.51 -18.47
N ILE A 3 18.40 -0.52 -18.26
CA ILE A 3 17.45 -0.61 -17.12
C ILE A 3 18.20 -0.53 -15.80
N THR A 4 19.33 -1.20 -15.67
CA THR A 4 20.11 -1.23 -14.43
C THR A 4 20.64 0.14 -14.05
N ALA A 5 21.21 0.89 -15.01
CA ALA A 5 21.69 2.25 -14.79
C ALA A 5 20.54 3.18 -14.39
N LYS A 6 19.39 3.06 -15.06
CA LYS A 6 18.21 3.89 -14.76
C LYS A 6 17.65 3.64 -13.36
N ILE A 7 17.54 2.38 -12.97
CA ILE A 7 17.08 2.02 -11.61
C ILE A 7 18.06 2.53 -10.55
N ALA A 8 19.36 2.38 -10.78
CA ALA A 8 20.39 2.85 -9.86
C ALA A 8 20.29 4.36 -9.63
N ASP A 9 20.13 5.12 -10.71
CA ASP A 9 19.95 6.58 -10.65
C ASP A 9 18.67 7.00 -9.92
N GLU A 10 17.54 6.39 -10.25
CA GLU A 10 16.23 6.72 -9.67
C GLU A 10 16.15 6.40 -8.18
N LEU A 11 16.77 5.32 -7.73
CA LEU A 11 16.76 4.89 -6.33
C LEU A 11 17.95 5.43 -5.51
N GLY A 12 18.88 6.14 -6.15
CA GLY A 12 20.06 6.68 -5.49
C GLY A 12 21.01 5.60 -4.95
N ILE A 13 21.09 4.46 -5.62
CA ILE A 13 21.97 3.35 -5.28
C ILE A 13 23.09 3.19 -6.32
N LYS A 14 24.11 2.43 -5.99
CA LYS A 14 25.22 2.18 -6.92
C LYS A 14 24.82 1.15 -7.99
N ARG A 15 25.37 1.28 -9.19
CA ARG A 15 25.05 0.36 -10.30
C ARG A 15 25.25 -1.11 -9.91
N HIS A 16 26.36 -1.45 -9.28
CA HIS A 16 26.65 -2.84 -8.88
C HIS A 16 25.63 -3.40 -7.87
N GLN A 17 25.04 -2.54 -7.01
CA GLN A 17 23.98 -2.94 -6.10
C GLN A 17 22.70 -3.29 -6.86
N ALA A 18 22.33 -2.49 -7.86
CA ALA A 18 21.18 -2.76 -8.72
C ALA A 18 21.40 -4.04 -9.54
N GLU A 19 22.58 -4.24 -10.11
CA GLU A 19 22.95 -5.46 -10.86
C GLU A 19 22.83 -6.71 -10.00
N ALA A 20 23.37 -6.69 -8.79
CA ALA A 20 23.30 -7.81 -7.85
C ALA A 20 21.86 -8.13 -7.44
N ALA A 21 21.08 -7.10 -7.11
CA ALA A 21 19.68 -7.27 -6.74
C ALA A 21 18.83 -7.84 -7.89
N ILE A 22 18.99 -7.32 -9.10
CA ILE A 22 18.26 -7.82 -10.28
C ILE A 22 18.63 -9.27 -10.56
N LYS A 23 19.92 -9.62 -10.49
CA LYS A 23 20.38 -11.00 -10.69
C LYS A 23 19.75 -11.95 -9.68
N LEU A 24 19.75 -11.58 -8.39
CA LEU A 24 19.16 -12.39 -7.33
C LEU A 24 17.65 -12.58 -7.51
N ILE A 25 16.95 -11.54 -7.94
CA ILE A 25 15.51 -11.59 -8.24
C ILE A 25 15.26 -12.56 -9.43
N ASP A 26 16.05 -12.46 -10.49
CA ASP A 26 15.92 -13.31 -11.67
C ASP A 26 16.25 -14.78 -11.37
N GLU A 27 17.10 -15.05 -10.40
CA GLU A 27 17.39 -16.37 -9.87
C GLU A 27 16.26 -16.93 -8.97
N GLY A 28 15.19 -16.18 -8.78
CA GLY A 28 13.99 -16.60 -8.01
C GLY A 28 14.13 -16.45 -6.50
N ASN A 29 15.03 -15.61 -6.01
CA ASN A 29 15.10 -15.29 -4.59
C ASN A 29 13.99 -14.30 -4.22
N THR A 30 13.41 -14.47 -3.04
CA THR A 30 12.40 -13.57 -2.51
C THR A 30 13.01 -12.29 -1.95
N ILE A 31 12.22 -11.21 -1.89
CA ILE A 31 12.69 -9.94 -1.34
C ILE A 31 13.16 -10.07 0.12
N PRO A 32 12.40 -10.72 1.04
CA PRO A 32 12.87 -10.91 2.42
C PRO A 32 14.19 -11.67 2.53
N PHE A 33 14.37 -12.69 1.71
CA PHE A 33 15.61 -13.46 1.69
C PHE A 33 16.80 -12.64 1.21
N ILE A 34 16.64 -11.86 0.14
CA ILE A 34 17.70 -10.97 -0.37
C ILE A 34 18.07 -9.93 0.70
N ALA A 35 17.05 -9.28 1.30
CA ALA A 35 17.24 -8.26 2.31
C ALA A 35 17.98 -8.77 3.55
N ARG A 36 17.73 -10.01 3.95
CA ARG A 36 18.29 -10.60 5.17
C ARG A 36 19.60 -11.35 4.93
N TYR A 37 19.69 -12.17 3.89
CA TYR A 37 20.76 -13.15 3.71
C TYR A 37 21.66 -12.90 2.48
N ARG A 38 21.46 -11.82 1.75
CA ARG A 38 22.29 -11.44 0.58
C ARG A 38 22.80 -10.00 0.65
N LYS A 39 22.98 -9.51 1.87
CA LYS A 39 23.47 -8.14 2.13
C LYS A 39 24.85 -7.86 1.56
N GLU A 40 25.74 -8.83 1.57
CA GLU A 40 27.08 -8.70 0.97
C GLU A 40 27.01 -8.41 -0.53
N ALA A 41 26.15 -9.14 -1.26
CA ALA A 41 25.98 -8.96 -2.69
C ALA A 41 25.33 -7.63 -3.06
N THR A 42 24.34 -7.18 -2.26
CA THR A 42 23.55 -5.98 -2.55
C THR A 42 24.06 -4.72 -1.87
N GLY A 43 25.08 -4.81 -1.03
CA GLY A 43 25.52 -3.69 -0.20
C GLY A 43 24.47 -3.27 0.83
N ALA A 44 23.79 -4.24 1.43
CA ALA A 44 22.79 -4.08 2.49
C ALA A 44 21.55 -3.26 2.08
N LEU A 45 21.04 -3.45 0.87
CA LEU A 45 19.74 -2.91 0.47
C LEU A 45 18.63 -3.48 1.37
N ASN A 46 17.79 -2.60 1.89
CA ASN A 46 16.65 -2.99 2.73
C ASN A 46 15.44 -3.43 1.89
N ASP A 47 14.42 -3.96 2.56
CA ASP A 47 13.18 -4.47 1.94
C ASP A 47 12.46 -3.38 1.14
N GLU A 48 12.38 -2.15 1.63
CA GLU A 48 11.70 -1.03 0.95
C GLU A 48 12.38 -0.70 -0.38
N ILE A 49 13.70 -0.57 -0.37
CA ILE A 49 14.48 -0.30 -1.59
C ILE A 49 14.35 -1.47 -2.57
N LEU A 50 14.44 -2.71 -2.10
CA LEU A 50 14.32 -3.91 -2.95
C LEU A 50 12.92 -4.04 -3.56
N ARG A 51 11.86 -3.71 -2.84
CA ARG A 51 10.48 -3.70 -3.39
C ARG A 51 10.30 -2.61 -4.43
N ASN A 52 10.78 -1.41 -4.16
CA ASN A 52 10.77 -0.31 -5.13
C ASN A 52 11.57 -0.68 -6.39
N LEU A 53 12.72 -1.31 -6.23
CA LEU A 53 13.54 -1.82 -7.34
C LEU A 53 12.76 -2.87 -8.16
N TYR A 54 12.12 -3.82 -7.50
CA TYR A 54 11.34 -4.87 -8.14
C TYR A 54 10.18 -4.30 -8.96
N ASP A 55 9.41 -3.38 -8.39
CA ASP A 55 8.29 -2.73 -9.06
C ASP A 55 8.77 -1.93 -10.28
N ARG A 56 9.86 -1.17 -10.11
CA ARG A 56 10.44 -0.38 -11.19
C ARG A 56 11.04 -1.26 -12.30
N LEU A 57 11.69 -2.35 -11.93
CA LEU A 57 12.22 -3.34 -12.87
C LEU A 57 11.11 -3.91 -13.76
N ASN A 58 10.01 -4.32 -13.17
CA ASN A 58 8.85 -4.84 -13.89
C ASN A 58 8.26 -3.79 -14.84
N TYR A 59 8.12 -2.54 -14.37
CA TYR A 59 7.63 -1.44 -15.22
C TYR A 59 8.55 -1.21 -16.43
N LEU A 60 9.85 -1.11 -16.21
CA LEU A 60 10.82 -0.85 -17.29
C LEU A 60 10.93 -2.02 -18.28
N ARG A 61 10.83 -3.26 -17.80
CA ARG A 61 10.78 -4.44 -18.66
C ARG A 61 9.52 -4.44 -19.54
N ASN A 62 8.36 -4.14 -18.95
CA ASN A 62 7.11 -4.01 -19.70
C ASN A 62 7.19 -2.87 -20.73
N LEU A 63 7.85 -1.77 -20.38
CA LEU A 63 8.08 -0.65 -21.31
C LEU A 63 8.92 -1.09 -22.51
N GLU A 64 10.04 -1.81 -22.30
CA GLU A 64 10.90 -2.31 -23.39
C GLU A 64 10.16 -3.34 -24.25
N GLU A 65 9.41 -4.26 -23.66
CA GLU A 65 8.57 -5.22 -24.39
C GLU A 65 7.52 -4.50 -25.25
N ARG A 66 6.90 -3.44 -24.70
CA ARG A 66 5.95 -2.63 -25.46
C ARG A 66 6.61 -1.93 -26.63
N LYS A 67 7.82 -1.39 -26.46
CA LYS A 67 8.60 -0.80 -27.56
C LYS A 67 8.86 -1.82 -28.68
N GLU A 68 9.27 -3.03 -28.35
CA GLU A 68 9.48 -4.10 -29.34
C GLU A 68 8.21 -4.41 -30.12
N THR A 69 7.07 -4.54 -29.40
CA THR A 69 5.76 -4.77 -30.03
C THR A 69 5.38 -3.64 -30.98
N VAL A 70 5.59 -2.39 -30.58
CA VAL A 70 5.28 -1.21 -31.39
C VAL A 70 6.19 -1.13 -32.61
N LEU A 71 7.49 -1.35 -32.45
CA LEU A 71 8.44 -1.37 -33.56
C LEU A 71 8.08 -2.43 -34.59
N ALA A 72 7.77 -3.66 -34.16
CA ALA A 72 7.35 -4.73 -35.05
C ALA A 72 6.08 -4.37 -35.83
N SER A 73 5.08 -3.84 -35.17
CA SER A 73 3.82 -3.43 -35.79
C SER A 73 3.99 -2.33 -36.85
N ILE A 74 4.88 -1.38 -36.63
CA ILE A 74 5.15 -0.30 -37.59
C ILE A 74 5.97 -0.83 -38.77
N GLU A 75 6.91 -1.73 -38.51
CA GLU A 75 7.71 -2.40 -39.58
C GLU A 75 6.84 -3.25 -40.52
N GLU A 76 5.89 -4.02 -39.95
CA GLU A 76 4.92 -4.80 -40.74
C GLU A 76 4.08 -3.90 -41.68
N GLN A 77 3.84 -2.67 -41.28
CA GLN A 77 3.13 -1.68 -42.10
C GLN A 77 4.02 -1.01 -43.15
N GLY A 78 5.35 -1.31 -43.15
CA GLY A 78 6.33 -0.68 -44.05
C GLY A 78 6.50 0.82 -43.83
N LYS A 79 6.18 1.33 -42.64
CA LYS A 79 6.18 2.77 -42.29
C LYS A 79 7.32 3.16 -41.34
N MET A 80 8.21 2.22 -40.99
CA MET A 80 9.31 2.50 -40.08
C MET A 80 10.35 3.42 -40.74
N THR A 81 10.82 4.40 -40.00
CA THR A 81 11.95 5.26 -40.33
C THR A 81 13.01 5.18 -39.24
N ASP A 82 14.27 5.50 -39.58
CA ASP A 82 15.36 5.49 -38.57
C ASP A 82 15.13 6.51 -37.46
N GLU A 83 14.56 7.67 -37.80
CA GLU A 83 14.21 8.69 -36.82
C GLU A 83 13.13 8.19 -35.84
N LEU A 84 12.04 7.64 -36.36
CA LEU A 84 10.94 7.09 -35.54
C LEU A 84 11.44 5.94 -34.64
N ARG A 85 12.27 5.05 -35.18
CA ARG A 85 12.91 3.98 -34.40
C ARG A 85 13.72 4.55 -33.24
N SER A 86 14.55 5.56 -33.53
CA SER A 86 15.36 6.23 -32.49
C SER A 86 14.50 6.89 -31.42
N GLN A 87 13.41 7.54 -31.79
CA GLN A 87 12.47 8.17 -30.86
C GLN A 87 11.78 7.13 -29.96
N ILE A 88 11.31 6.03 -30.53
CA ILE A 88 10.67 4.95 -29.76
C ILE A 88 11.65 4.30 -28.78
N LEU A 89 12.87 3.99 -29.23
CA LEU A 89 13.91 3.40 -28.39
C LEU A 89 14.33 4.34 -27.25
N ALA A 90 14.36 5.65 -27.51
CA ALA A 90 14.70 6.67 -26.51
C ALA A 90 13.57 7.01 -25.54
N ALA A 91 12.34 6.61 -25.83
CA ALA A 91 11.19 6.92 -24.97
C ALA A 91 11.36 6.34 -23.55
N GLU A 92 11.13 7.15 -22.55
CA GLU A 92 11.32 6.77 -21.14
C GLU A 92 10.00 6.43 -20.43
N THR A 93 8.86 6.66 -21.08
CA THR A 93 7.53 6.42 -20.52
C THR A 93 6.62 5.69 -21.51
N MET A 94 5.69 4.94 -20.98
CA MET A 94 4.66 4.27 -21.77
C MET A 94 3.82 5.27 -22.58
N VAL A 95 3.52 6.43 -21.98
CA VAL A 95 2.73 7.49 -22.63
C VAL A 95 3.40 7.98 -23.90
N LEU A 96 4.71 8.22 -23.86
CA LEU A 96 5.46 8.67 -25.02
C LEU A 96 5.51 7.59 -26.13
N VAL A 97 5.67 6.32 -25.76
CA VAL A 97 5.61 5.21 -26.72
C VAL A 97 4.24 5.14 -27.40
N GLU A 98 3.16 5.28 -26.63
CA GLU A 98 1.80 5.26 -27.19
C GLU A 98 1.52 6.50 -28.08
N ASP A 99 2.03 7.66 -27.73
CA ASP A 99 1.93 8.86 -28.57
C ASP A 99 2.64 8.69 -29.91
N LEU A 100 3.86 8.13 -29.91
CA LEU A 100 4.64 7.83 -31.12
C LEU A 100 3.97 6.74 -31.99
N TYR A 101 3.33 5.77 -31.36
CA TYR A 101 2.60 4.70 -32.05
C TYR A 101 1.25 5.13 -32.60
N ARG A 102 0.66 6.18 -32.08
CA ARG A 102 -0.73 6.62 -32.36
C ARG A 102 -1.04 6.75 -33.86
N PRO A 103 -0.22 7.34 -34.73
CA PRO A 103 -0.47 7.43 -36.17
C PRO A 103 -0.56 6.08 -36.86
N TYR A 104 0.09 5.04 -36.31
CA TYR A 104 0.26 3.70 -36.89
C TYR A 104 -0.67 2.65 -36.26
N LYS A 105 -1.29 3.02 -35.14
CA LYS A 105 -2.19 2.13 -34.42
C LYS A 105 -3.46 1.87 -35.22
N PRO A 106 -3.88 0.60 -35.41
CA PRO A 106 -5.14 0.31 -36.08
C PRO A 106 -6.32 1.04 -35.41
N LYS A 107 -6.97 1.88 -36.15
CA LYS A 107 -8.10 2.69 -35.67
C LYS A 107 -9.42 2.09 -36.11
N ARG A 108 -10.46 2.27 -35.29
CA ARG A 108 -11.82 2.08 -35.74
C ARG A 108 -12.14 3.12 -36.82
N ARG A 109 -13.20 2.87 -37.62
CA ARG A 109 -13.62 3.78 -38.67
C ARG A 109 -13.89 5.19 -38.11
N THR A 110 -13.02 6.13 -38.45
CA THR A 110 -13.06 7.54 -38.01
C THR A 110 -13.62 8.42 -39.12
N ARG A 111 -13.96 9.70 -38.81
CA ARG A 111 -14.30 10.68 -39.85
C ARG A 111 -13.18 10.84 -40.88
N ALA A 112 -11.93 10.88 -40.43
CA ALA A 112 -10.77 10.94 -41.33
C ALA A 112 -10.65 9.72 -42.23
N THR A 113 -10.86 8.50 -41.67
CA THR A 113 -10.86 7.27 -42.47
C THR A 113 -11.94 7.29 -43.54
N ILE A 114 -13.14 7.72 -43.18
CA ILE A 114 -14.27 7.87 -44.12
C ILE A 114 -13.92 8.88 -45.21
N ALA A 115 -13.32 10.03 -44.85
CA ALA A 115 -12.89 11.02 -45.82
C ALA A 115 -11.81 10.51 -46.78
N LYS A 116 -10.88 9.70 -46.29
CA LYS A 116 -9.86 9.03 -47.13
C LYS A 116 -10.48 8.03 -48.09
N GLU A 117 -11.46 7.25 -47.67
CA GLU A 117 -12.22 6.34 -48.51
C GLU A 117 -12.98 7.10 -49.63
N LYS A 118 -13.41 8.32 -49.36
CA LYS A 118 -14.00 9.24 -50.32
C LYS A 118 -13.02 9.90 -51.29
N GLY A 119 -11.73 9.62 -51.15
CA GLY A 119 -10.68 10.17 -52.03
C GLY A 119 -10.26 11.59 -51.71
N LEU A 120 -10.48 12.10 -50.48
CA LEU A 120 -10.23 13.49 -50.11
C LEU A 120 -8.82 13.74 -49.54
N GLU A 121 -7.99 12.70 -49.39
CA GLU A 121 -6.64 12.84 -48.87
C GLU A 121 -5.73 13.78 -49.70
N PRO A 122 -5.77 13.78 -51.04
CA PRO A 122 -5.00 14.75 -51.84
C PRO A 122 -5.45 16.19 -51.61
N LEU A 123 -6.76 16.46 -51.43
CA LEU A 123 -7.25 17.80 -51.09
C LEU A 123 -6.72 18.27 -49.72
N ALA A 124 -6.71 17.38 -48.73
CA ALA A 124 -6.08 17.66 -47.43
C ALA A 124 -4.60 17.99 -47.58
N GLY A 125 -3.87 17.29 -48.45
CA GLY A 125 -2.48 17.57 -48.76
C GLY A 125 -2.29 18.97 -49.39
N ILE A 126 -3.13 19.35 -50.33
CA ILE A 126 -3.11 20.69 -50.96
C ILE A 126 -3.30 21.79 -49.91
N ILE A 127 -4.26 21.65 -49.00
CA ILE A 127 -4.50 22.61 -47.92
C ILE A 127 -3.28 22.68 -47.00
N THR A 128 -2.71 21.57 -46.64
CA THR A 128 -1.55 21.46 -45.71
C THR A 128 -0.30 22.08 -46.30
N LEU A 129 -0.07 22.04 -47.62
CA LEU A 129 1.05 22.67 -48.29
C LEU A 129 1.03 24.20 -48.20
N GLN A 130 -0.14 24.84 -48.00
CA GLN A 130 -0.30 26.30 -47.83
C GLN A 130 0.32 27.12 -48.97
N MET A 131 0.16 26.64 -50.19
CA MET A 131 0.73 27.25 -51.40
C MET A 131 -0.34 27.43 -52.49
N LEU A 132 -1.60 27.50 -52.08
CA LEU A 132 -2.70 27.57 -53.02
C LEU A 132 -2.83 28.97 -53.61
N ASN A 133 -2.82 29.08 -54.95
CA ASN A 133 -2.95 30.33 -55.72
C ASN A 133 -4.32 30.49 -56.41
N THR A 134 -5.15 29.48 -56.28
CA THR A 134 -6.53 29.45 -56.82
C THR A 134 -7.53 29.40 -55.65
N PRO A 135 -8.78 29.79 -55.80
CA PRO A 135 -9.78 29.66 -54.75
C PRO A 135 -9.89 28.20 -54.29
N LEU A 136 -9.94 27.98 -52.95
CA LEU A 136 -10.06 26.64 -52.37
C LEU A 136 -11.28 25.90 -52.87
N ALA A 137 -12.39 26.59 -53.09
CA ALA A 137 -13.61 26.03 -53.66
C ALA A 137 -13.39 25.43 -55.06
N ALA A 138 -12.60 26.10 -55.90
CA ALA A 138 -12.26 25.60 -57.24
C ALA A 138 -11.38 24.34 -57.20
N GLU A 139 -10.48 24.22 -56.21
CA GLU A 139 -9.71 22.99 -56.00
C GLU A 139 -10.60 21.89 -55.46
N ALA A 140 -11.51 22.18 -54.52
CA ALA A 140 -12.41 21.18 -53.92
C ALA A 140 -13.41 20.61 -54.95
N GLU A 141 -13.84 21.41 -55.94
CA GLU A 141 -14.72 20.91 -57.06
C GLU A 141 -14.11 19.70 -57.79
N LYS A 142 -12.78 19.59 -57.87
CA LYS A 142 -12.07 18.50 -58.54
C LYS A 142 -12.23 17.15 -57.80
N PHE A 143 -12.69 17.19 -56.58
CA PHE A 143 -12.86 16.00 -55.72
C PHE A 143 -14.30 15.61 -55.49
N LEU A 144 -15.26 16.23 -56.20
CA LEU A 144 -16.69 15.86 -56.15
C LEU A 144 -16.87 14.45 -56.73
N ASP A 145 -17.58 13.62 -56.01
CA ASP A 145 -17.89 12.25 -56.39
C ASP A 145 -19.15 11.80 -55.67
N ALA A 146 -20.30 11.89 -56.35
CA ALA A 146 -21.58 11.54 -55.78
C ALA A 146 -21.70 10.04 -55.39
N GLU A 147 -21.01 9.14 -56.09
CA GLU A 147 -20.99 7.72 -55.78
C GLU A 147 -20.27 7.43 -54.43
N LYS A 148 -19.30 8.27 -54.11
CA LYS A 148 -18.59 8.22 -52.83
C LYS A 148 -19.21 9.10 -51.76
N GLY A 149 -20.31 9.78 -52.04
CA GLY A 149 -21.02 10.68 -51.12
C GLY A 149 -20.29 12.00 -50.87
N VAL A 150 -19.63 12.54 -51.89
CA VAL A 150 -19.08 13.91 -51.94
C VAL A 150 -19.89 14.70 -53.00
N GLU A 151 -21.00 15.29 -52.55
CA GLU A 151 -21.95 15.94 -53.48
C GLU A 151 -21.66 17.44 -53.64
N THR A 152 -21.10 18.07 -52.61
CA THR A 152 -20.84 19.52 -52.56
C THR A 152 -19.38 19.83 -52.29
N VAL A 153 -19.00 21.08 -52.62
CA VAL A 153 -17.67 21.63 -52.27
C VAL A 153 -17.46 21.64 -50.77
N GLU A 154 -18.52 21.92 -50.01
CA GLU A 154 -18.48 21.96 -48.55
C GLU A 154 -18.23 20.55 -47.99
N ASP A 155 -18.81 19.49 -48.60
CA ASP A 155 -18.54 18.11 -48.21
C ASP A 155 -17.08 17.74 -48.44
N ALA A 156 -16.48 18.13 -49.55
CA ALA A 156 -15.09 17.88 -49.87
C ALA A 156 -14.15 18.59 -48.91
N ILE A 157 -14.40 19.85 -48.59
CA ILE A 157 -13.59 20.65 -47.65
C ILE A 157 -13.76 20.08 -46.23
N ALA A 158 -14.97 19.71 -45.81
CA ALA A 158 -15.21 19.11 -44.49
C ALA A 158 -14.44 17.81 -44.30
N GLY A 159 -14.45 16.94 -45.31
CA GLY A 159 -13.69 15.71 -45.26
C GLY A 159 -12.16 15.93 -45.22
N ALA A 160 -11.66 16.88 -46.00
CA ALA A 160 -10.26 17.29 -45.95
C ALA A 160 -9.86 17.85 -44.56
N LYS A 161 -10.74 18.66 -43.95
CA LYS A 161 -10.55 19.15 -42.58
C LYS A 161 -10.47 18.04 -41.57
N ASP A 162 -11.32 17.02 -41.66
CA ASP A 162 -11.31 15.88 -40.77
C ASP A 162 -10.00 15.09 -40.85
N ILE A 163 -9.44 14.91 -42.05
CA ILE A 163 -8.14 14.27 -42.25
C ILE A 163 -7.02 15.08 -41.62
N ILE A 164 -6.99 16.37 -41.79
CA ILE A 164 -5.97 17.26 -41.24
C ILE A 164 -6.07 17.30 -39.70
N ALA A 165 -7.30 17.39 -39.16
CA ALA A 165 -7.54 17.41 -37.73
C ALA A 165 -7.03 16.15 -37.06
N GLU A 166 -7.26 14.98 -37.63
CA GLU A 166 -6.72 13.72 -37.12
C GLU A 166 -5.18 13.68 -37.18
N SER A 167 -4.59 14.17 -38.26
CA SER A 167 -3.14 14.28 -38.39
C SER A 167 -2.51 15.17 -37.31
N ILE A 168 -3.12 16.32 -37.02
CA ILE A 168 -2.69 17.21 -35.92
C ILE A 168 -2.81 16.51 -34.58
N SER A 169 -3.92 15.83 -34.33
CA SER A 169 -4.18 15.08 -33.09
C SER A 169 -3.22 13.92 -32.88
N ASP A 170 -2.67 13.34 -33.94
CA ASP A 170 -1.75 12.21 -33.89
C ASP A 170 -0.28 12.62 -33.70
N GLU A 171 0.02 13.92 -33.80
CA GLU A 171 1.40 14.40 -33.66
C GLU A 171 1.87 14.33 -32.21
N ALA A 172 2.87 13.48 -31.96
CA ALA A 172 3.37 13.21 -30.62
C ALA A 172 3.93 14.43 -29.91
N ASP A 173 4.65 15.29 -30.63
CA ASP A 173 5.25 16.51 -30.07
C ASP A 173 4.18 17.52 -29.63
N TYR A 174 3.10 17.63 -30.42
CA TYR A 174 1.98 18.51 -30.02
C TYR A 174 1.28 17.99 -28.77
N ARG A 175 1.05 16.69 -28.70
CA ARG A 175 0.41 16.08 -27.53
C ARG A 175 1.26 16.25 -26.27
N SER A 176 2.56 15.98 -26.37
CA SER A 176 3.51 16.15 -25.27
C SER A 176 3.51 17.58 -24.75
N HIS A 177 3.65 18.53 -25.66
CA HIS A 177 3.66 19.97 -25.29
C HIS A 177 2.34 20.43 -24.64
N ILE A 178 1.21 20.03 -25.21
CA ILE A 178 -0.13 20.38 -24.68
C ILE A 178 -0.34 19.77 -23.30
N ARG A 179 0.09 18.52 -23.12
CA ARG A 179 0.01 17.84 -21.82
C ARG A 179 0.83 18.57 -20.76
N GLU A 180 2.08 18.88 -21.05
CA GLU A 180 2.96 19.63 -20.16
C GLU A 180 2.39 21.02 -19.82
N LEU A 181 1.89 21.74 -20.81
CA LEU A 181 1.31 23.06 -20.62
C LEU A 181 0.04 23.00 -19.76
N THR A 182 -0.80 21.99 -19.98
CA THR A 182 -2.02 21.76 -19.20
C THR A 182 -1.71 21.39 -17.76
N VAL A 183 -0.72 20.54 -17.50
CA VAL A 183 -0.28 20.21 -16.14
C VAL A 183 0.29 21.44 -15.43
N LYS A 184 1.06 22.27 -16.14
CA LYS A 184 1.74 23.44 -15.56
C LYS A 184 0.78 24.61 -15.27
N LYS A 185 -0.14 24.90 -16.17
CA LYS A 185 -1.02 26.07 -16.10
C LYS A 185 -2.51 25.73 -15.88
N GLY A 186 -2.91 24.49 -16.09
CA GLY A 186 -4.28 24.05 -15.94
C GLY A 186 -4.75 24.05 -14.49
N ARG A 187 -6.05 24.08 -14.32
CA ARG A 187 -6.73 24.06 -13.03
C ARG A 187 -7.73 22.91 -12.99
N ILE A 188 -7.83 22.26 -11.85
CA ILE A 188 -8.92 21.32 -11.60
C ILE A 188 -10.08 22.08 -10.97
N VAL A 189 -11.25 21.93 -11.54
CA VAL A 189 -12.47 22.62 -11.12
C VAL A 189 -13.53 21.57 -10.79
N SER A 190 -14.22 21.76 -9.68
CA SER A 190 -15.34 20.92 -9.28
C SER A 190 -16.53 21.78 -8.91
N ILE A 191 -17.70 21.38 -9.38
CA ILE A 191 -18.99 21.98 -9.06
C ILE A 191 -19.98 20.93 -8.59
N ALA A 192 -20.90 21.34 -7.70
CA ALA A 192 -22.00 20.49 -7.28
C ALA A 192 -22.95 20.21 -8.44
N LYS A 193 -23.46 18.98 -8.55
CA LYS A 193 -24.59 18.68 -9.45
C LYS A 193 -25.90 19.22 -8.89
N ASP A 194 -26.05 19.18 -7.58
CA ASP A 194 -27.14 19.79 -6.84
C ASP A 194 -26.56 20.53 -5.64
N PRO A 195 -26.50 21.88 -5.68
CA PRO A 195 -25.93 22.69 -4.62
C PRO A 195 -26.65 22.59 -3.27
N GLU A 196 -27.93 22.16 -3.26
CA GLU A 196 -28.74 22.04 -2.05
C GLU A 196 -28.60 20.65 -1.39
N ALA A 197 -27.93 19.71 -2.06
CA ALA A 197 -27.74 18.38 -1.50
C ALA A 197 -26.70 18.40 -0.37
N GLU A 198 -27.07 17.91 0.81
CA GLU A 198 -26.12 17.71 1.90
C GLU A 198 -25.22 16.51 1.63
N SER A 199 -23.91 16.68 1.72
CA SER A 199 -22.94 15.60 1.55
C SER A 199 -21.62 15.91 2.24
N VAL A 200 -20.76 14.90 2.31
CA VAL A 200 -19.36 15.06 2.78
C VAL A 200 -18.47 15.81 1.79
N TYR A 201 -19.00 16.13 0.60
CA TYR A 201 -18.29 16.79 -0.50
C TYR A 201 -18.58 18.28 -0.61
N GLU A 202 -19.27 18.91 0.31
CA GLU A 202 -19.66 20.32 0.29
C GLU A 202 -18.46 21.26 0.05
N MET A 203 -17.30 20.91 0.60
CA MET A 203 -16.05 21.68 0.38
C MET A 203 -15.57 21.67 -1.08
N TYR A 204 -16.09 20.77 -1.92
CA TYR A 204 -15.77 20.65 -3.34
C TYR A 204 -16.91 21.11 -4.27
N TYR A 205 -17.97 21.71 -3.73
CA TYR A 205 -19.12 22.20 -4.51
C TYR A 205 -18.79 23.43 -5.36
N ASP A 206 -17.80 24.21 -4.93
CA ASP A 206 -17.19 25.32 -5.67
C ASP A 206 -15.67 25.28 -5.39
N PHE A 207 -14.98 24.45 -6.15
CA PHE A 207 -13.57 24.14 -5.91
C PHE A 207 -12.74 24.43 -7.16
N ASP A 208 -11.61 25.10 -6.96
CA ASP A 208 -10.69 25.49 -8.02
C ASP A 208 -9.26 25.53 -7.47
N GLU A 209 -8.40 24.64 -7.98
CA GLU A 209 -6.98 24.60 -7.64
C GLU A 209 -6.09 24.31 -8.86
N PRO A 210 -4.84 24.83 -8.89
CA PRO A 210 -3.88 24.45 -9.92
C PRO A 210 -3.59 22.95 -9.93
N VAL A 211 -3.62 22.31 -11.09
CA VAL A 211 -3.31 20.88 -11.27
C VAL A 211 -1.96 20.51 -10.64
N ALA A 212 -0.94 21.35 -10.84
CA ALA A 212 0.41 21.11 -10.35
C ALA A 212 0.55 21.11 -8.81
N LYS A 213 -0.42 21.66 -8.09
CA LYS A 213 -0.38 21.78 -6.62
C LYS A 213 -1.38 20.90 -5.89
N LEU A 214 -2.19 20.15 -6.63
CA LEU A 214 -3.28 19.37 -6.07
C LEU A 214 -2.77 18.20 -5.22
N ALA A 215 -3.21 18.14 -3.97
CA ALA A 215 -2.85 17.05 -3.05
C ALA A 215 -3.60 15.75 -3.38
N GLY A 216 -2.94 14.60 -3.17
CA GLY A 216 -3.48 13.29 -3.53
C GLY A 216 -4.83 12.96 -2.89
N HIS A 217 -5.01 13.28 -1.60
CA HIS A 217 -6.28 13.06 -0.90
C HIS A 217 -7.46 13.83 -1.50
N ARG A 218 -7.20 15.02 -2.05
CA ARG A 218 -8.23 15.81 -2.75
C ARG A 218 -8.62 15.18 -4.08
N ILE A 219 -7.66 14.62 -4.81
CA ILE A 219 -7.91 13.87 -6.04
C ILE A 219 -8.83 12.69 -5.76
N LEU A 220 -8.53 11.91 -4.72
CA LEU A 220 -9.34 10.75 -4.34
C LEU A 220 -10.75 11.16 -3.88
N ALA A 221 -10.86 12.26 -3.12
CA ALA A 221 -12.14 12.82 -2.71
C ALA A 221 -12.99 13.30 -3.90
N LEU A 222 -12.37 14.03 -4.84
CA LEU A 222 -13.04 14.49 -6.05
C LEU A 222 -13.53 13.33 -6.92
N ASN A 223 -12.70 12.29 -7.09
CA ASN A 223 -13.08 11.10 -7.84
C ASN A 223 -14.25 10.36 -7.20
N ARG A 224 -14.25 10.19 -5.87
CA ARG A 224 -15.37 9.58 -5.15
C ARG A 224 -16.64 10.40 -5.28
N GLY A 225 -16.57 11.73 -5.07
CA GLY A 225 -17.72 12.63 -5.21
C GLY A 225 -18.33 12.64 -6.61
N GLU A 226 -17.49 12.48 -7.64
CA GLU A 226 -17.93 12.35 -9.04
C GLU A 226 -18.60 10.98 -9.27
N ASN A 227 -18.03 9.88 -8.77
CA ASN A 227 -18.60 8.53 -8.87
C ASN A 227 -19.94 8.42 -8.14
N GLU A 228 -20.06 9.05 -6.98
CA GLU A 228 -21.32 9.12 -6.20
C GLU A 228 -22.31 10.16 -6.74
N LYS A 229 -21.97 10.84 -7.84
CA LYS A 229 -22.82 11.79 -8.56
C LYS A 229 -23.14 13.09 -7.81
N PHE A 230 -22.34 13.45 -6.80
CA PHE A 230 -22.44 14.76 -6.15
C PHE A 230 -21.70 15.85 -6.89
N LEU A 231 -20.59 15.51 -7.57
CA LEU A 231 -19.70 16.45 -8.21
C LEU A 231 -19.64 16.26 -9.74
N THR A 232 -19.33 17.36 -10.42
CA THR A 232 -18.81 17.35 -11.79
C THR A 232 -17.41 17.94 -11.75
N VAL A 233 -16.41 17.15 -12.18
CA VAL A 233 -14.98 17.51 -12.10
C VAL A 233 -14.40 17.64 -13.49
N LYS A 234 -13.69 18.75 -13.75
CA LYS A 234 -13.05 19.04 -15.03
C LYS A 234 -11.66 19.61 -14.84
N ILE A 235 -10.83 19.49 -15.86
CA ILE A 235 -9.58 20.23 -15.97
C ILE A 235 -9.81 21.40 -16.94
N GLU A 236 -9.66 22.61 -16.44
CA GLU A 236 -9.62 23.81 -17.27
C GLU A 236 -8.19 24.02 -17.76
N ALA A 237 -8.00 23.76 -19.06
CA ALA A 237 -6.73 23.92 -19.74
C ALA A 237 -6.51 25.39 -20.16
N PRO A 238 -5.25 25.83 -20.36
CA PRO A 238 -4.93 27.14 -20.90
C PRO A 238 -5.17 27.19 -22.44
N VAL A 239 -6.44 27.18 -22.85
CA VAL A 239 -6.88 26.96 -24.22
C VAL A 239 -6.25 27.98 -25.18
N GLU A 240 -6.21 29.27 -24.82
CA GLU A 240 -5.63 30.30 -25.67
C GLU A 240 -4.14 30.07 -25.97
N ASP A 241 -3.38 29.68 -24.96
CA ASP A 241 -1.95 29.36 -25.13
C ASP A 241 -1.76 28.11 -25.99
N ILE A 242 -2.62 27.10 -25.83
CA ILE A 242 -2.59 25.87 -26.61
C ILE A 242 -2.91 26.12 -28.06
N LEU A 243 -3.99 26.85 -28.35
CA LEU A 243 -4.38 27.19 -29.72
C LEU A 243 -3.33 28.06 -30.40
N ARG A 244 -2.79 29.04 -29.72
CA ARG A 244 -1.67 29.85 -30.22
C ARG A 244 -0.45 29.00 -30.58
N TYR A 245 -0.11 28.02 -29.74
CA TYR A 245 0.97 27.10 -30.01
C TYR A 245 0.68 26.25 -31.27
N LEU A 246 -0.49 25.65 -31.36
CA LEU A 246 -0.88 24.79 -32.48
C LEU A 246 -0.95 25.59 -33.79
N GLU A 247 -1.54 26.77 -33.77
CA GLU A 247 -1.60 27.68 -34.94
C GLU A 247 -0.17 27.97 -35.44
N LYS A 248 0.74 28.31 -34.54
CA LYS A 248 2.16 28.53 -34.90
C LYS A 248 2.86 27.32 -35.51
N GLN A 249 2.51 26.12 -35.09
CA GLN A 249 3.08 24.89 -35.63
C GLN A 249 2.47 24.52 -36.99
N VAL A 250 1.17 24.70 -37.15
CA VAL A 250 0.40 24.23 -38.31
C VAL A 250 0.37 25.27 -39.41
N ILE A 251 0.15 26.54 -39.09
CA ILE A 251 0.07 27.63 -40.06
C ILE A 251 1.46 28.26 -40.22
N ARG A 252 2.22 27.74 -41.16
CA ARG A 252 3.61 28.16 -41.41
C ARG A 252 3.76 29.23 -42.49
N LYS A 253 2.74 29.41 -43.32
CA LYS A 253 2.75 30.35 -44.42
C LYS A 253 1.45 31.13 -44.37
N ASP A 254 1.54 32.44 -44.59
CA ASP A 254 0.36 33.26 -44.80
C ASP A 254 -0.20 32.99 -46.19
N ASN A 255 -1.36 32.40 -46.25
CA ASN A 255 -2.06 32.07 -47.50
C ASN A 255 -3.54 32.37 -47.32
N SER A 256 -4.08 33.26 -48.17
CA SER A 256 -5.44 33.71 -48.09
C SER A 256 -6.50 32.62 -48.19
N GLU A 257 -6.21 31.53 -48.88
CA GLU A 257 -7.15 30.45 -49.14
C GLU A 257 -7.12 29.37 -48.05
N THR A 258 -5.96 29.17 -47.40
CA THR A 258 -5.76 28.02 -46.49
C THR A 258 -5.63 28.42 -45.02
N SER A 259 -5.15 29.65 -44.69
CA SER A 259 -4.90 30.02 -43.30
C SER A 259 -6.13 30.03 -42.42
N ALA A 260 -7.26 30.55 -42.92
CA ALA A 260 -8.52 30.57 -42.16
C ALA A 260 -9.07 29.14 -41.94
N VAL A 261 -8.97 28.30 -42.96
CA VAL A 261 -9.39 26.89 -42.89
C VAL A 261 -8.54 26.11 -41.88
N LEU A 262 -7.22 26.30 -41.92
CA LEU A 262 -6.31 25.65 -40.98
C LEU A 262 -6.53 26.12 -39.54
N LYS A 263 -6.91 27.36 -39.31
CA LYS A 263 -7.27 27.86 -37.99
C LYS A 263 -8.48 27.13 -37.44
N GLU A 264 -9.54 26.97 -38.24
CA GLU A 264 -10.72 26.19 -37.85
C GLU A 264 -10.38 24.74 -37.59
N VAL A 265 -9.49 24.15 -38.39
CA VAL A 265 -9.02 22.74 -38.21
C VAL A 265 -8.23 22.59 -36.91
N VAL A 266 -7.40 23.53 -36.53
CA VAL A 266 -6.66 23.53 -35.26
C VAL A 266 -7.62 23.57 -34.09
N GLU A 267 -8.63 24.44 -34.12
CA GLU A 267 -9.67 24.51 -33.09
C GLU A 267 -10.41 23.18 -32.97
N ASP A 268 -10.89 22.60 -34.07
CA ASP A 268 -11.59 21.32 -34.09
C ASP A 268 -10.71 20.15 -33.61
N ALA A 269 -9.45 20.11 -34.06
CA ALA A 269 -8.51 19.08 -33.64
C ALA A 269 -8.27 19.11 -32.13
N TYR A 270 -8.13 20.31 -31.56
CA TYR A 270 -7.96 20.47 -30.14
C TYR A 270 -9.25 20.08 -29.37
N ASP A 271 -10.36 20.72 -29.66
CA ASP A 271 -11.60 20.58 -28.89
C ASP A 271 -12.17 19.15 -28.96
N ARG A 272 -12.15 18.57 -30.13
CA ARG A 272 -12.79 17.26 -30.37
C ARG A 272 -11.87 16.07 -30.12
N LEU A 273 -10.58 16.17 -30.46
CA LEU A 273 -9.66 15.02 -30.47
C LEU A 273 -8.60 15.08 -29.38
N ILE A 274 -7.97 16.26 -29.15
CA ILE A 274 -6.84 16.36 -28.22
C ILE A 274 -7.31 16.62 -26.80
N ALA A 275 -8.13 17.64 -26.57
CA ALA A 275 -8.52 18.07 -25.22
C ALA A 275 -9.17 16.96 -24.37
N PRO A 276 -10.17 16.20 -24.89
CA PRO A 276 -10.79 15.13 -24.10
C PRO A 276 -9.81 13.98 -23.78
N ALA A 277 -8.86 13.72 -24.68
CA ALA A 277 -7.87 12.68 -24.47
C ALA A 277 -6.83 13.10 -23.42
N ILE A 278 -6.28 14.30 -23.55
CA ILE A 278 -5.29 14.84 -22.61
C ILE A 278 -5.90 15.01 -21.21
N GLU A 279 -7.14 15.47 -21.10
CA GLU A 279 -7.84 15.57 -19.82
C GLU A 279 -7.94 14.19 -19.13
N ARG A 280 -8.38 13.17 -19.86
CA ARG A 280 -8.44 11.80 -19.31
C ARG A 280 -7.06 11.26 -18.90
N GLU A 281 -6.04 11.50 -19.71
CA GLU A 281 -4.66 11.10 -19.41
C GLU A 281 -4.15 11.78 -18.14
N ILE A 282 -4.34 13.08 -18.00
CA ILE A 282 -3.92 13.83 -16.80
C ILE A 282 -4.70 13.38 -15.58
N ARG A 283 -6.04 13.21 -15.69
CA ARG A 283 -6.86 12.72 -14.60
C ARG A 283 -6.44 11.31 -14.16
N SER A 284 -6.11 10.43 -15.11
CA SER A 284 -5.61 9.08 -14.84
C SER A 284 -4.25 9.12 -14.12
N ASP A 285 -3.32 9.94 -14.59
CA ASP A 285 -1.99 10.09 -13.99
C ASP A 285 -2.06 10.68 -12.57
N LEU A 286 -2.90 11.69 -12.36
CA LEU A 286 -3.15 12.26 -11.03
C LEU A 286 -3.74 11.21 -10.07
N THR A 287 -4.68 10.42 -10.55
CA THR A 287 -5.31 9.35 -9.77
C THR A 287 -4.29 8.27 -9.40
N GLU A 288 -3.49 7.81 -10.36
CA GLU A 288 -2.46 6.81 -10.11
C GLU A 288 -1.43 7.28 -9.08
N ARG A 289 -0.93 8.50 -9.20
CA ARG A 289 -0.01 9.10 -8.22
C ARG A 289 -0.64 9.26 -6.84
N ALA A 290 -1.91 9.66 -6.78
CA ALA A 290 -2.65 9.79 -5.53
C ALA A 290 -2.85 8.41 -4.85
N GLU A 291 -3.20 7.40 -5.63
CA GLU A 291 -3.31 6.02 -5.15
C GLU A 291 -1.98 5.48 -4.64
N ASP A 292 -0.88 5.69 -5.36
CA ASP A 292 0.46 5.26 -4.95
C ASP A 292 0.87 5.88 -3.62
N GLY A 293 0.64 7.17 -3.46
CA GLY A 293 0.88 7.88 -2.21
C GLY A 293 0.04 7.33 -1.06
N ALA A 294 -1.26 7.11 -1.30
CA ALA A 294 -2.18 6.56 -0.30
C ALA A 294 -1.83 5.11 0.09
N ILE A 295 -1.52 4.25 -0.88
CA ILE A 295 -1.11 2.86 -0.64
C ILE A 295 0.17 2.81 0.20
N LYS A 296 1.13 3.71 -0.04
CA LYS A 296 2.35 3.80 0.78
C LYS A 296 2.02 4.12 2.24
N VAL A 297 1.10 5.05 2.49
CA VAL A 297 0.62 5.38 3.84
C VAL A 297 -0.09 4.19 4.47
N PHE A 298 -0.98 3.53 3.72
CA PHE A 298 -1.71 2.35 4.20
C PHE A 298 -0.77 1.21 4.56
N GLY A 299 0.28 1.00 3.74
CA GLY A 299 1.32 0.03 4.03
C GLY A 299 2.04 0.31 5.35
N LYS A 300 2.39 1.57 5.62
CA LYS A 300 3.01 1.97 6.89
C LYS A 300 2.07 1.80 8.08
N ASN A 301 0.80 2.16 7.94
CA ASN A 301 -0.21 1.94 8.97
C ASN A 301 -0.38 0.44 9.28
N LEU A 302 -0.44 -0.39 8.26
CA LEU A 302 -0.54 -1.84 8.42
C LEU A 302 0.71 -2.42 9.10
N GLU A 303 1.91 -2.01 8.68
CA GLU A 303 3.16 -2.42 9.31
C GLU A 303 3.15 -2.15 10.82
N GLN A 304 2.71 -0.95 11.23
CA GLN A 304 2.65 -0.58 12.63
C GLN A 304 1.63 -1.42 13.43
N LEU A 305 0.50 -1.76 12.82
CA LEU A 305 -0.48 -2.65 13.45
C LEU A 305 0.07 -4.07 13.64
N LEU A 306 0.74 -4.60 12.61
CA LEU A 306 1.30 -5.95 12.64
C LEU A 306 2.52 -6.07 13.57
N MET A 307 3.30 -4.99 13.69
CA MET A 307 4.51 -4.94 14.51
C MET A 307 4.27 -4.48 15.95
N GLN A 308 3.01 -4.39 16.38
CA GLN A 308 2.71 -4.13 17.79
C GLN A 308 3.24 -5.25 18.69
N PRO A 309 3.80 -4.91 19.87
CA PRO A 309 4.30 -5.93 20.79
C PRO A 309 3.18 -6.88 21.23
N PRO A 310 3.43 -8.19 21.22
CA PRO A 310 2.51 -9.16 21.77
C PRO A 310 2.44 -9.03 23.30
N ILE A 311 1.26 -9.31 23.88
CA ILE A 311 1.08 -9.42 25.33
C ILE A 311 1.09 -10.89 25.70
N ALA A 312 2.26 -11.39 26.04
CA ALA A 312 2.44 -12.80 26.37
C ALA A 312 2.10 -13.12 27.85
N GLY A 313 1.81 -14.40 28.13
CA GLY A 313 1.71 -14.92 29.48
C GLY A 313 0.43 -14.59 30.25
N GLN A 314 -0.58 -14.00 29.60
CA GLN A 314 -1.81 -13.60 30.26
C GLN A 314 -3.03 -14.41 29.80
N VAL A 315 -3.97 -14.62 30.72
CA VAL A 315 -5.31 -15.10 30.40
C VAL A 315 -6.16 -13.92 30.01
N VAL A 316 -6.69 -13.94 28.78
CA VAL A 316 -7.41 -12.82 28.20
C VAL A 316 -8.88 -13.15 27.99
N LEU A 317 -9.76 -12.26 28.41
CA LEU A 317 -11.18 -12.30 28.11
C LEU A 317 -11.46 -11.42 26.90
N GLY A 318 -11.79 -12.03 25.77
CA GLY A 318 -12.21 -11.33 24.55
C GLY A 318 -13.69 -10.96 24.63
N TRP A 319 -14.00 -9.73 24.24
CA TRP A 319 -15.34 -9.17 24.28
C TRP A 319 -15.70 -8.55 22.93
N ASP A 320 -16.60 -9.19 22.23
CA ASP A 320 -17.19 -8.67 20.99
C ASP A 320 -18.52 -7.97 21.33
N PRO A 321 -18.55 -6.62 21.34
CA PRO A 321 -19.70 -5.87 21.80
C PRO A 321 -20.84 -5.89 20.78
N ALA A 322 -22.07 -5.99 21.27
CA ALA A 322 -23.26 -5.88 20.45
C ALA A 322 -24.47 -5.42 21.29
N PHE A 323 -25.48 -4.88 20.65
CA PHE A 323 -26.73 -4.53 21.31
C PHE A 323 -27.68 -5.74 21.42
N ARG A 324 -28.59 -5.87 20.46
CA ARG A 324 -29.69 -6.85 20.51
C ARG A 324 -29.25 -8.30 20.65
N THR A 325 -28.21 -8.68 19.94
CA THR A 325 -27.75 -10.09 19.88
C THR A 325 -26.92 -10.53 21.08
N GLY A 326 -26.65 -9.61 22.00
CA GLY A 326 -25.79 -9.84 23.15
C GLY A 326 -24.30 -9.76 22.83
N CYS A 327 -23.51 -9.42 23.83
CA CYS A 327 -22.05 -9.39 23.76
C CYS A 327 -21.48 -10.80 23.84
N LYS A 328 -20.62 -11.18 22.92
CA LYS A 328 -19.98 -12.50 22.90
C LYS A 328 -18.68 -12.43 23.68
N ILE A 329 -18.46 -13.40 24.50
CA ILE A 329 -17.32 -13.50 25.41
C ILE A 329 -16.57 -14.78 25.14
N ALA A 330 -15.26 -14.71 25.09
CA ALA A 330 -14.37 -15.85 25.02
C ALA A 330 -13.20 -15.67 26.00
N VAL A 331 -12.86 -16.69 26.74
CA VAL A 331 -11.68 -16.71 27.61
C VAL A 331 -10.63 -17.57 26.96
N VAL A 332 -9.43 -17.04 26.77
CA VAL A 332 -8.30 -17.75 26.19
C VAL A 332 -7.13 -17.81 27.18
N ASP A 333 -6.44 -18.93 27.20
CA ASP A 333 -5.24 -19.11 28.02
C ASP A 333 -4.02 -18.39 27.38
N PRO A 334 -2.86 -18.33 28.05
CA PRO A 334 -1.67 -17.69 27.50
C PRO A 334 -1.17 -18.24 26.15
N THR A 335 -1.60 -19.43 25.76
CA THR A 335 -1.25 -20.06 24.48
C THR A 335 -2.26 -19.76 23.36
N GLY A 336 -3.32 -19.04 23.67
CA GLY A 336 -4.43 -18.77 22.76
C GLY A 336 -5.50 -19.85 22.66
N LYS A 337 -5.42 -20.89 23.51
CA LYS A 337 -6.44 -21.94 23.60
C LYS A 337 -7.70 -21.39 24.26
N VAL A 338 -8.87 -21.64 23.66
CA VAL A 338 -10.15 -21.24 24.23
C VAL A 338 -10.49 -22.12 25.43
N LEU A 339 -10.75 -21.47 26.57
CA LEU A 339 -11.12 -22.14 27.82
C LEU A 339 -12.63 -22.15 28.03
N ASP A 340 -13.32 -21.06 27.65
CA ASP A 340 -14.76 -20.91 27.81
C ASP A 340 -15.32 -19.86 26.86
N THR A 341 -16.60 -19.97 26.53
CA THR A 341 -17.35 -18.97 25.76
C THR A 341 -18.74 -18.77 26.36
N THR A 342 -19.26 -17.55 26.29
CA THR A 342 -20.62 -17.24 26.73
C THR A 342 -21.17 -16.02 26.00
N VAL A 343 -22.44 -15.75 26.20
CA VAL A 343 -23.11 -14.52 25.73
C VAL A 343 -23.70 -13.81 26.93
N ILE A 344 -23.49 -12.50 27.02
CA ILE A 344 -24.04 -11.63 28.05
C ILE A 344 -24.83 -10.51 27.42
N TYR A 345 -25.77 -9.95 28.16
CA TYR A 345 -26.71 -8.94 27.66
C TYR A 345 -26.70 -7.65 28.50
N PRO A 346 -25.54 -7.00 28.70
CA PRO A 346 -25.43 -5.80 29.52
C PRO A 346 -25.92 -4.53 28.83
N THR A 347 -26.13 -4.61 27.50
CA THR A 347 -26.47 -3.46 26.65
C THR A 347 -27.95 -3.46 26.24
N ALA A 348 -28.44 -2.34 25.69
CA ALA A 348 -29.80 -2.24 25.18
C ALA A 348 -30.11 -3.31 24.10
N PRO A 349 -31.33 -3.82 24.01
CA PRO A 349 -32.50 -3.47 24.78
C PRO A 349 -32.64 -4.19 26.14
N GLN A 350 -31.84 -5.24 26.38
CA GLN A 350 -32.01 -6.11 27.56
C GLN A 350 -31.52 -5.45 28.85
N ASN A 351 -30.42 -4.71 28.79
CA ASN A 351 -29.81 -3.98 29.94
C ASN A 351 -29.61 -4.83 31.20
N LYS A 352 -29.27 -6.10 31.08
CA LYS A 352 -29.03 -7.04 32.19
C LYS A 352 -27.62 -6.90 32.74
N VAL A 353 -27.28 -5.73 33.26
CA VAL A 353 -25.94 -5.37 33.71
C VAL A 353 -25.47 -6.24 34.88
N GLU A 354 -26.30 -6.39 35.93
CA GLU A 354 -25.94 -7.16 37.13
C GLU A 354 -25.78 -8.66 36.85
N GLU A 355 -26.61 -9.24 35.97
CA GLU A 355 -26.51 -10.61 35.53
C GLU A 355 -25.20 -10.82 34.72
N ALA A 356 -24.89 -9.88 33.83
CA ALA A 356 -23.64 -9.90 33.06
C ALA A 356 -22.39 -9.81 33.95
N LYS A 357 -22.38 -8.89 34.91
CA LYS A 357 -21.28 -8.77 35.89
C LYS A 357 -21.11 -10.05 36.71
N ALA A 358 -22.20 -10.69 37.14
CA ALA A 358 -22.12 -11.96 37.87
C ALA A 358 -21.46 -13.08 37.06
N VAL A 359 -21.79 -13.20 35.76
CA VAL A 359 -21.17 -14.14 34.85
C VAL A 359 -19.70 -13.83 34.68
N LEU A 360 -19.34 -12.58 34.43
CA LEU A 360 -17.95 -12.15 34.22
C LEU A 360 -17.10 -12.35 35.49
N LYS A 361 -17.60 -12.04 36.68
CA LYS A 361 -16.92 -12.32 37.96
C LYS A 361 -16.58 -13.80 38.11
N LYS A 362 -17.52 -14.68 37.75
CA LYS A 362 -17.33 -16.13 37.77
C LYS A 362 -16.21 -16.56 36.82
N LEU A 363 -16.21 -16.06 35.56
CA LEU A 363 -15.18 -16.40 34.56
C LEU A 363 -13.81 -15.87 34.98
N ILE A 364 -13.74 -14.66 35.49
CA ILE A 364 -12.49 -14.03 35.95
C ILE A 364 -11.89 -14.83 37.12
N ALA A 365 -12.70 -15.21 38.09
CA ALA A 365 -12.25 -16.00 39.24
C ALA A 365 -11.83 -17.42 38.84
N LYS A 366 -12.61 -18.08 37.97
CA LYS A 366 -12.38 -19.47 37.57
C LYS A 366 -11.08 -19.65 36.76
N TYR A 367 -10.82 -18.71 35.82
CA TYR A 367 -9.71 -18.81 34.86
C TYR A 367 -8.55 -17.86 35.16
N HIS A 368 -8.64 -17.10 36.25
CA HIS A 368 -7.63 -16.09 36.62
C HIS A 368 -7.36 -15.07 35.50
N VAL A 369 -8.43 -14.55 34.92
CA VAL A 369 -8.35 -13.52 33.87
C VAL A 369 -7.69 -12.26 34.43
N THR A 370 -6.69 -11.76 33.72
CA THR A 370 -5.94 -10.53 34.11
C THR A 370 -6.16 -9.37 33.16
N LEU A 371 -6.71 -9.65 31.96
CA LEU A 371 -6.85 -8.67 30.89
C LEU A 371 -8.14 -8.88 30.10
N ILE A 372 -8.83 -7.79 29.81
CA ILE A 372 -10.03 -7.77 28.96
C ILE A 372 -9.71 -7.07 27.65
N SER A 373 -9.98 -7.74 26.54
CA SER A 373 -9.83 -7.21 25.17
C SER A 373 -11.21 -6.88 24.62
N LEU A 374 -11.57 -5.60 24.58
CA LEU A 374 -12.85 -5.11 24.10
C LEU A 374 -12.75 -4.65 22.64
N GLY A 375 -13.58 -5.20 21.76
CA GLY A 375 -13.71 -4.71 20.38
C GLY A 375 -14.25 -3.27 20.32
N ASN A 376 -13.81 -2.48 19.35
CA ASN A 376 -14.18 -1.07 19.19
C ASN A 376 -15.44 -0.84 18.33
N GLY A 377 -16.22 -1.86 18.07
CA GLY A 377 -17.41 -1.77 17.22
C GLY A 377 -18.67 -1.26 17.93
N THR A 378 -19.81 -1.66 17.38
CA THR A 378 -21.12 -1.29 17.90
C THR A 378 -21.28 -1.69 19.36
N ALA A 379 -21.81 -0.79 20.21
CA ALA A 379 -21.96 -0.99 21.65
C ALA A 379 -20.64 -1.07 22.47
N SER A 380 -19.53 -0.68 21.89
CA SER A 380 -18.23 -0.66 22.58
C SER A 380 -18.23 0.28 23.78
N ARG A 381 -18.83 1.47 23.64
CA ARG A 381 -18.91 2.47 24.71
C ARG A 381 -19.70 1.97 25.92
N GLU A 382 -20.88 1.43 25.65
CA GLU A 382 -21.77 0.89 26.69
C GLU A 382 -21.09 -0.31 27.38
N SER A 383 -20.43 -1.17 26.63
CA SER A 383 -19.65 -2.29 27.16
C SER A 383 -18.48 -1.81 28.02
N GLU A 384 -17.77 -0.77 27.60
CA GLU A 384 -16.66 -0.19 28.35
C GLU A 384 -17.13 0.34 29.73
N GLN A 385 -18.26 1.00 29.78
CA GLN A 385 -18.85 1.46 31.06
C GLN A 385 -19.13 0.29 32.02
N VAL A 386 -19.68 -0.81 31.51
CA VAL A 386 -19.90 -2.03 32.28
C VAL A 386 -18.58 -2.63 32.78
N ILE A 387 -17.55 -2.65 31.95
CA ILE A 387 -16.21 -3.13 32.33
C ILE A 387 -15.66 -2.29 33.47
N VAL A 388 -15.71 -0.97 33.39
CA VAL A 388 -15.18 -0.07 34.43
C VAL A 388 -15.90 -0.26 35.76
N GLU A 389 -17.21 -0.39 35.74
CA GLU A 389 -17.98 -0.70 36.95
C GLU A 389 -17.59 -2.07 37.55
N LEU A 390 -17.46 -3.08 36.68
CA LEU A 390 -17.02 -4.42 37.08
C LEU A 390 -15.63 -4.39 37.73
N LEU A 391 -14.68 -3.67 37.15
CA LEU A 391 -13.30 -3.60 37.65
C LEU A 391 -13.25 -3.01 39.10
N LYS A 392 -14.14 -2.09 39.44
CA LYS A 392 -14.22 -1.51 40.78
C LYS A 392 -14.75 -2.53 41.83
N GLU A 393 -15.51 -3.51 41.39
CA GLU A 393 -16.11 -4.53 42.24
C GLU A 393 -15.26 -5.79 42.39
N LEU A 394 -14.17 -5.91 41.60
CA LEU A 394 -13.33 -7.10 41.64
C LEU A 394 -12.30 -7.06 42.79
N PRO A 395 -12.06 -8.22 43.45
CA PRO A 395 -11.03 -8.32 44.48
C PRO A 395 -9.63 -8.44 43.95
N VAL A 396 -9.48 -8.63 42.64
CA VAL A 396 -8.20 -8.80 41.93
C VAL A 396 -8.01 -7.68 40.89
N LYS A 397 -6.77 -7.34 40.59
CA LYS A 397 -6.46 -6.36 39.57
C LYS A 397 -6.66 -6.95 38.18
N VAL A 398 -7.60 -6.43 37.42
CA VAL A 398 -7.83 -6.69 36.00
C VAL A 398 -7.77 -5.36 35.26
N GLN A 399 -7.14 -5.39 34.11
CA GLN A 399 -7.07 -4.21 33.21
C GLN A 399 -7.82 -4.52 31.92
N TYR A 400 -8.09 -3.50 31.13
CA TYR A 400 -8.71 -3.67 29.83
C TYR A 400 -8.04 -2.81 28.79
N ILE A 401 -8.25 -3.15 27.53
CA ILE A 401 -7.86 -2.38 26.36
C ILE A 401 -8.94 -2.50 25.30
N ILE A 402 -9.14 -1.41 24.56
CA ILE A 402 -9.98 -1.43 23.36
C ILE A 402 -9.11 -1.82 22.17
N VAL A 403 -9.52 -2.88 21.48
CA VAL A 403 -8.82 -3.38 20.27
C VAL A 403 -9.62 -3.07 19.02
N ASN A 404 -8.91 -2.84 17.92
CA ASN A 404 -9.55 -2.68 16.63
C ASN A 404 -10.15 -4.02 16.16
N GLU A 405 -11.47 -4.06 15.96
CA GLU A 405 -12.17 -5.26 15.48
C GLU A 405 -12.21 -5.39 13.94
N ALA A 406 -11.56 -4.48 13.20
CA ALA A 406 -11.54 -4.50 11.75
C ALA A 406 -11.18 -5.89 11.21
N GLY A 407 -11.96 -6.36 10.25
CA GLY A 407 -11.81 -7.68 9.65
C GLY A 407 -12.25 -8.88 10.52
N ALA A 408 -12.65 -8.68 11.77
CA ALA A 408 -13.10 -9.78 12.63
C ALA A 408 -14.34 -10.50 12.09
N SER A 409 -15.28 -9.74 11.54
CA SER A 409 -16.48 -10.28 10.87
C SER A 409 -16.12 -11.09 9.61
N VAL A 410 -15.12 -10.63 8.86
CA VAL A 410 -14.62 -11.35 7.67
C VAL A 410 -13.95 -12.65 8.10
N TYR A 411 -13.09 -12.61 9.11
CA TYR A 411 -12.45 -13.82 9.65
C TYR A 411 -13.47 -14.82 10.19
N SER A 412 -14.38 -14.38 11.07
CA SER A 412 -15.33 -15.26 11.75
C SER A 412 -16.29 -16.01 10.80
N ALA A 413 -16.61 -15.39 9.65
CA ALA A 413 -17.40 -16.00 8.59
C ALA A 413 -16.56 -16.78 7.56
N SER A 414 -15.25 -16.80 7.67
CA SER A 414 -14.37 -17.42 6.70
C SER A 414 -14.35 -18.95 6.82
N LYS A 415 -13.94 -19.59 5.71
CA LYS A 415 -13.67 -21.04 5.71
C LYS A 415 -12.58 -21.41 6.72
N LEU A 416 -11.54 -20.58 6.83
CA LEU A 416 -10.44 -20.77 7.79
C LEU A 416 -10.96 -20.82 9.23
N ALA A 417 -11.80 -19.87 9.63
CA ALA A 417 -12.39 -19.86 10.97
C ALA A 417 -13.30 -21.07 11.22
N THR A 418 -14.01 -21.54 10.20
CA THR A 418 -14.82 -22.76 10.28
C THR A 418 -13.96 -24.02 10.44
N GLU A 419 -12.84 -24.10 9.76
CA GLU A 419 -11.87 -25.20 9.92
C GLU A 419 -11.20 -25.17 11.30
N GLU A 420 -10.88 -23.97 11.80
CA GLU A 420 -10.23 -23.77 13.11
C GLU A 420 -11.19 -24.05 14.28
N PHE A 421 -12.44 -23.63 14.14
CA PHE A 421 -13.50 -23.78 15.16
C PHE A 421 -14.81 -24.30 14.56
N PRO A 422 -14.88 -25.58 14.16
CA PRO A 422 -16.06 -26.13 13.48
C PRO A 422 -17.32 -26.12 14.35
N ASN A 423 -17.17 -26.16 15.66
CA ASN A 423 -18.28 -26.22 16.62
C ASN A 423 -18.67 -24.84 17.19
N PHE A 424 -17.98 -23.77 16.79
CA PHE A 424 -18.30 -22.42 17.21
C PHE A 424 -19.16 -21.71 16.18
N ASP A 425 -20.05 -20.85 16.66
CA ASP A 425 -20.74 -19.87 15.82
C ASP A 425 -19.83 -18.67 15.48
N VAL A 426 -20.32 -17.79 14.63
CA VAL A 426 -19.60 -16.60 14.19
C VAL A 426 -19.23 -15.68 15.37
N GLY A 427 -20.14 -15.54 16.36
CA GLY A 427 -19.90 -14.72 17.52
C GLY A 427 -18.81 -15.26 18.44
N GLN A 428 -18.79 -16.56 18.68
CA GLN A 428 -17.73 -17.23 19.46
C GLN A 428 -16.36 -17.10 18.81
N ARG A 429 -16.31 -17.23 17.48
CA ARG A 429 -15.09 -17.03 16.71
C ARG A 429 -14.58 -15.60 16.79
N SER A 430 -15.50 -14.62 16.69
CA SER A 430 -15.16 -13.20 16.78
C SER A 430 -14.60 -12.83 18.15
N ALA A 431 -15.26 -13.22 19.23
CA ALA A 431 -14.77 -12.98 20.59
C ALA A 431 -13.40 -13.63 20.85
N THR A 432 -13.18 -14.86 20.34
CA THR A 432 -11.89 -15.53 20.40
C THR A 432 -10.81 -14.72 19.66
N SER A 433 -11.14 -14.21 18.48
CA SER A 433 -10.22 -13.38 17.70
C SER A 433 -9.86 -12.08 18.44
N MET A 434 -10.81 -11.45 19.12
CA MET A 434 -10.53 -10.26 19.94
C MET A 434 -9.50 -10.53 21.03
N ALA A 435 -9.60 -11.64 21.73
CA ALA A 435 -8.63 -12.03 22.74
C ALA A 435 -7.24 -12.34 22.15
N ARG A 436 -7.19 -13.10 21.06
CA ARG A 436 -5.93 -13.52 20.41
C ARG A 436 -5.21 -12.35 19.74
N ARG A 437 -5.92 -11.35 19.19
CA ARG A 437 -5.31 -10.13 18.64
C ARG A 437 -4.46 -9.39 19.65
N LEU A 438 -4.86 -9.44 20.92
CA LEU A 438 -4.10 -8.80 21.97
C LEU A 438 -2.89 -9.61 22.38
N GLN A 439 -3.01 -10.93 22.35
CA GLN A 439 -1.89 -11.83 22.69
C GLN A 439 -0.78 -11.77 21.64
N ASP A 440 -1.11 -11.87 20.36
CA ASP A 440 -0.18 -11.72 19.25
C ASP A 440 -0.90 -11.13 18.02
N PRO A 441 -0.80 -9.81 17.80
CA PRO A 441 -1.46 -9.14 16.69
C PRO A 441 -1.07 -9.71 15.33
N LEU A 442 0.21 -9.98 15.09
CA LEU A 442 0.69 -10.48 13.81
C LEU A 442 0.12 -11.88 13.53
N ALA A 443 0.22 -12.80 14.47
CA ALA A 443 -0.24 -14.18 14.29
C ALA A 443 -1.76 -14.28 14.02
N GLU A 444 -2.54 -13.37 14.56
CA GLU A 444 -3.99 -13.34 14.36
C GLU A 444 -4.38 -12.56 13.09
N LEU A 445 -3.79 -11.40 12.84
CA LEU A 445 -4.16 -10.55 11.70
C LEU A 445 -3.76 -11.13 10.34
N VAL A 446 -2.76 -12.00 10.27
CA VAL A 446 -2.40 -12.71 9.00
C VAL A 446 -3.52 -13.63 8.49
N LYS A 447 -4.48 -14.00 9.33
CA LYS A 447 -5.66 -14.80 8.95
C LYS A 447 -6.68 -14.01 8.14
N ILE A 448 -6.53 -12.70 8.06
CA ILE A 448 -7.46 -11.75 7.43
C ILE A 448 -6.81 -11.19 6.18
N ASP A 449 -7.59 -11.07 5.10
CA ASP A 449 -7.13 -10.30 3.93
C ASP A 449 -6.76 -8.87 4.38
N PRO A 450 -5.52 -8.40 4.14
CA PRO A 450 -5.08 -7.07 4.56
C PRO A 450 -6.01 -5.93 4.10
N LYS A 451 -6.70 -6.09 2.99
CA LYS A 451 -7.70 -5.12 2.51
C LYS A 451 -8.93 -5.02 3.40
N SER A 452 -9.20 -6.02 4.21
CA SER A 452 -10.29 -6.02 5.18
C SER A 452 -9.90 -5.40 6.52
N ILE A 453 -8.62 -5.09 6.72
CA ILE A 453 -8.12 -4.32 7.85
C ILE A 453 -8.21 -2.84 7.47
N GLY A 454 -8.98 -2.05 8.21
CA GLY A 454 -9.16 -0.64 7.92
C GLY A 454 -7.92 0.19 8.22
N VAL A 455 -7.02 0.36 7.27
CA VAL A 455 -5.74 1.07 7.41
C VAL A 455 -5.69 2.40 6.65
N GLY A 456 -6.73 2.74 5.90
CA GLY A 456 -6.74 3.99 5.14
C GLY A 456 -8.09 4.44 4.63
N GLN A 457 -8.19 5.75 4.45
CA GLN A 457 -9.32 6.39 3.80
C GLN A 457 -9.26 6.13 2.28
N TYR A 458 -10.39 6.05 1.60
CA TYR A 458 -10.49 5.74 0.15
C TYR A 458 -9.96 4.36 -0.27
N GLN A 459 -9.71 3.46 0.69
CA GLN A 459 -9.16 2.13 0.44
C GLN A 459 -9.97 1.33 -0.59
N HIS A 460 -11.30 1.49 -0.60
CA HIS A 460 -12.20 0.77 -1.51
C HIS A 460 -12.36 1.41 -2.90
N ASP A 461 -11.85 2.63 -3.08
CA ASP A 461 -12.01 3.39 -4.34
C ASP A 461 -10.84 3.20 -5.31
N MET A 462 -9.74 2.65 -4.84
CA MET A 462 -8.50 2.53 -5.63
C MET A 462 -8.36 1.17 -6.32
N ASN A 463 -7.31 1.03 -7.13
CA ASN A 463 -6.99 -0.23 -7.81
C ASN A 463 -6.75 -1.36 -6.79
N GLN A 464 -7.73 -2.27 -6.69
CA GLN A 464 -7.74 -3.35 -5.69
C GLN A 464 -6.62 -4.37 -5.89
N LYS A 465 -6.17 -4.59 -7.11
CA LYS A 465 -5.04 -5.49 -7.39
C LYS A 465 -3.74 -4.89 -6.84
N LYS A 466 -3.47 -3.64 -7.18
CA LYS A 466 -2.29 -2.91 -6.71
C LYS A 466 -2.25 -2.79 -5.19
N LEU A 467 -3.40 -2.47 -4.58
CA LEU A 467 -3.55 -2.44 -3.12
C LEU A 467 -3.26 -3.81 -2.49
N SER A 468 -3.82 -4.87 -3.04
CA SER A 468 -3.62 -6.24 -2.54
C SER A 468 -2.16 -6.68 -2.58
N GLU A 469 -1.48 -6.41 -3.69
CA GLU A 469 -0.06 -6.72 -3.86
C GLU A 469 0.82 -5.93 -2.88
N ALA A 470 0.56 -4.63 -2.72
CA ALA A 470 1.32 -3.78 -1.81
C ALA A 470 1.12 -4.18 -0.34
N LEU A 471 -0.13 -4.37 0.11
CA LEU A 471 -0.42 -4.76 1.48
C LEU A 471 0.04 -6.20 1.78
N GLY A 472 -0.07 -7.12 0.82
CA GLY A 472 0.48 -8.47 0.93
C GLY A 472 1.99 -8.46 1.12
N GLY A 473 2.70 -7.58 0.41
CA GLY A 473 4.13 -7.36 0.58
C GLY A 473 4.50 -6.88 1.99
N VAL A 474 3.70 -5.98 2.56
CA VAL A 474 3.90 -5.50 3.94
C VAL A 474 3.77 -6.64 4.96
N VAL A 475 2.74 -7.49 4.82
CA VAL A 475 2.56 -8.65 5.70
C VAL A 475 3.76 -9.60 5.58
N GLU A 476 4.18 -9.91 4.36
CA GLU A 476 5.35 -10.75 4.09
C GLU A 476 6.61 -10.20 4.77
N ASP A 477 6.89 -8.91 4.63
CA ASP A 477 8.05 -8.27 5.25
C ASP A 477 7.98 -8.35 6.78
N CYS A 478 6.83 -8.08 7.37
CA CYS A 478 6.63 -8.17 8.83
C CYS A 478 6.84 -9.59 9.36
N VAL A 479 6.24 -10.58 8.72
CA VAL A 479 6.35 -11.99 9.14
C VAL A 479 7.80 -12.49 9.08
N ASN A 480 8.49 -12.20 7.99
CA ASN A 480 9.90 -12.61 7.84
C ASN A 480 10.84 -11.82 8.77
N LYS A 481 10.56 -10.57 9.05
CA LYS A 481 11.34 -9.74 9.99
C LYS A 481 11.24 -10.26 11.43
N VAL A 482 10.04 -10.66 11.84
CA VAL A 482 9.81 -11.27 13.17
C VAL A 482 10.34 -12.69 13.22
N GLY A 483 10.19 -13.46 12.15
CA GLY A 483 10.40 -14.90 12.12
C GLY A 483 9.26 -15.65 12.82
N VAL A 484 9.18 -16.94 12.65
CA VAL A 484 8.11 -17.75 13.25
C VAL A 484 8.64 -19.03 13.87
N ASP A 485 7.98 -19.49 14.92
CA ASP A 485 8.23 -20.81 15.51
C ASP A 485 7.63 -21.88 14.62
N LEU A 486 8.47 -22.77 14.11
CA LEU A 486 8.09 -23.85 13.20
C LEU A 486 7.08 -24.82 13.82
N ASN A 487 7.14 -25.00 15.14
CA ASN A 487 6.31 -25.97 15.87
C ASN A 487 4.95 -25.43 16.28
N THR A 488 4.75 -24.11 16.30
CA THR A 488 3.50 -23.48 16.76
C THR A 488 2.79 -22.68 15.70
N ALA A 489 3.48 -22.25 14.65
CA ALA A 489 2.91 -21.41 13.60
C ALA A 489 1.74 -22.06 12.88
N SER A 490 0.69 -21.27 12.63
CA SER A 490 -0.42 -21.67 11.76
C SER A 490 0.00 -21.73 10.28
N ALA A 491 -0.76 -22.46 9.46
CA ALA A 491 -0.54 -22.47 8.02
C ALA A 491 -0.66 -21.06 7.42
N SER A 492 -1.58 -20.23 7.93
CA SER A 492 -1.76 -18.86 7.51
C SER A 492 -0.53 -17.97 7.78
N LEU A 493 0.16 -18.19 8.89
CA LEU A 493 1.39 -17.48 9.21
C LEU A 493 2.57 -18.01 8.36
N LEU A 494 2.68 -19.32 8.21
CA LEU A 494 3.74 -19.96 7.43
C LEU A 494 3.73 -19.59 5.96
N GLU A 495 2.56 -19.38 5.36
CA GLU A 495 2.48 -19.02 3.92
C GLU A 495 3.11 -17.68 3.57
N TYR A 496 3.35 -16.79 4.54
CA TYR A 496 4.07 -15.52 4.36
C TYR A 496 5.59 -15.66 4.54
N ILE A 497 6.07 -16.80 4.99
CA ILE A 497 7.51 -17.05 5.08
C ILE A 497 8.11 -17.20 3.68
N SER A 498 9.28 -16.60 3.50
CA SER A 498 10.05 -16.66 2.25
C SER A 498 10.15 -18.08 1.69
N GLY A 499 9.74 -18.26 0.44
CA GLY A 499 9.80 -19.54 -0.26
C GLY A 499 8.72 -20.56 0.11
N ILE A 500 7.79 -20.24 0.99
CA ILE A 500 6.69 -21.14 1.40
C ILE A 500 5.40 -20.74 0.68
N SER A 501 4.91 -21.64 -0.17
CA SER A 501 3.60 -21.51 -0.78
C SER A 501 2.50 -21.96 0.18
N LYS A 502 1.25 -21.60 -0.12
CA LYS A 502 0.08 -22.08 0.64
C LYS A 502 0.03 -23.62 0.79
N THR A 503 0.42 -24.34 -0.27
CA THR A 503 0.48 -25.81 -0.24
C THR A 503 1.58 -26.29 0.69
N ILE A 504 2.77 -25.72 0.62
CA ILE A 504 3.90 -26.07 1.48
C ILE A 504 3.57 -25.76 2.95
N ALA A 505 2.94 -24.62 3.24
CA ALA A 505 2.50 -24.26 4.60
C ALA A 505 1.58 -25.34 5.20
N LYS A 506 0.60 -25.81 4.45
CA LYS A 506 -0.28 -26.91 4.87
C LYS A 506 0.48 -28.23 5.05
N ASN A 507 1.43 -28.52 4.18
CA ASN A 507 2.26 -29.71 4.27
C ASN A 507 3.17 -29.69 5.51
N ILE A 508 3.67 -28.53 5.91
CA ILE A 508 4.46 -28.37 7.15
C ILE A 508 3.59 -28.71 8.37
N VAL A 509 2.38 -28.18 8.42
CA VAL A 509 1.43 -28.46 9.52
C VAL A 509 1.08 -29.96 9.56
N ALA A 510 0.75 -30.55 8.41
CA ALA A 510 0.45 -31.96 8.31
C ALA A 510 1.64 -32.86 8.76
N TYR A 511 2.84 -32.55 8.32
CA TYR A 511 4.04 -33.24 8.73
C TYR A 511 4.24 -33.19 10.25
N ARG A 512 4.04 -32.06 10.87
CA ARG A 512 4.13 -31.83 12.30
C ARG A 512 3.09 -32.64 13.08
N GLU A 513 1.88 -32.73 12.56
CA GLU A 513 0.78 -33.53 13.16
C GLU A 513 1.04 -35.03 13.06
N GLU A 514 1.61 -35.52 11.95
CA GLU A 514 1.89 -36.92 11.72
C GLU A 514 3.17 -37.44 12.41
N ASN A 515 4.24 -36.60 12.40
CA ASN A 515 5.58 -37.02 12.84
C ASN A 515 6.02 -36.37 14.16
N GLY A 516 5.17 -35.56 14.79
CA GLY A 516 5.53 -34.82 15.98
C GLY A 516 6.30 -33.52 15.64
N ARG A 517 6.78 -32.86 16.69
CA ARG A 517 7.49 -31.61 16.57
C ARG A 517 8.76 -31.70 15.72
N PHE A 518 9.10 -30.64 15.02
CA PHE A 518 10.41 -30.51 14.40
C PHE A 518 11.49 -30.32 15.45
N GLU A 519 12.55 -31.11 15.37
CA GLU A 519 13.71 -31.02 16.24
C GLU A 519 14.90 -30.31 15.57
N THR A 520 14.94 -30.31 14.24
CA THR A 520 15.97 -29.65 13.45
C THR A 520 15.35 -28.96 12.20
N ARG A 521 15.98 -27.88 11.72
CA ARG A 521 15.60 -27.25 10.45
C ARG A 521 15.77 -28.20 9.25
N ALA A 522 16.75 -29.10 9.31
CA ALA A 522 17.00 -30.09 8.24
C ALA A 522 15.79 -31.02 7.99
N GLN A 523 14.94 -31.26 8.97
CA GLN A 523 13.71 -32.02 8.80
C GLN A 523 12.71 -31.39 7.84
N LEU A 524 12.81 -30.08 7.57
CA LEU A 524 11.99 -29.40 6.55
C LEU A 524 12.14 -30.04 5.17
N LEU A 525 13.31 -30.59 4.83
CA LEU A 525 13.54 -31.29 3.56
C LEU A 525 12.72 -32.58 3.40
N LYS A 526 12.14 -33.08 4.48
CA LYS A 526 11.22 -34.25 4.48
C LYS A 526 9.76 -33.83 4.21
N VAL A 527 9.46 -32.56 4.25
CA VAL A 527 8.11 -32.03 4.00
C VAL A 527 7.80 -32.11 2.49
N ALA A 528 6.62 -32.62 2.15
CA ALA A 528 6.19 -32.75 0.77
C ALA A 528 6.20 -31.40 0.03
N LYS A 529 6.75 -31.38 -1.18
CA LYS A 529 6.93 -30.22 -2.06
C LYS A 529 7.90 -29.13 -1.54
N LEU A 530 8.54 -29.31 -0.42
CA LEU A 530 9.58 -28.42 0.09
C LEU A 530 10.94 -28.95 -0.39
N GLY A 531 11.37 -28.44 -1.55
CA GLY A 531 12.65 -28.78 -2.15
C GLY A 531 13.82 -27.93 -1.63
N PRO A 532 15.06 -28.18 -2.13
CA PRO A 532 16.26 -27.45 -1.69
C PRO A 532 16.17 -25.94 -1.83
N LYS A 533 15.56 -25.44 -2.91
CA LYS A 533 15.40 -23.98 -3.13
C LYS A 533 14.45 -23.36 -2.10
N ALA A 534 13.32 -24.00 -1.83
CA ALA A 534 12.39 -23.55 -0.80
C ALA A 534 13.03 -23.58 0.60
N TYR A 535 13.81 -24.63 0.89
CA TYR A 535 14.58 -24.75 2.13
C TYR A 535 15.58 -23.60 2.28
N GLU A 536 16.37 -23.30 1.25
CA GLU A 536 17.29 -22.16 1.24
C GLU A 536 16.56 -20.85 1.60
N GLN A 537 15.40 -20.62 0.98
CA GLN A 537 14.65 -19.38 1.17
C GLN A 537 14.01 -19.27 2.57
N CYS A 538 13.51 -20.36 3.13
CA CYS A 538 12.71 -20.32 4.35
C CYS A 538 13.47 -20.63 5.66
N ALA A 539 14.54 -21.42 5.62
CA ALA A 539 15.13 -22.02 6.80
C ALA A 539 15.55 -21.00 7.88
N GLY A 540 16.12 -19.88 7.50
CA GLY A 540 16.57 -18.85 8.45
C GLY A 540 15.44 -18.09 9.14
N PHE A 541 14.24 -18.09 8.56
CA PHE A 541 13.05 -17.41 9.10
C PHE A 541 12.20 -18.32 9.99
N LEU A 542 12.44 -19.64 9.94
CA LEU A 542 11.75 -20.66 10.74
C LEU A 542 12.63 -21.06 11.92
N ARG A 543 12.12 -20.91 13.12
CA ARG A 543 12.88 -21.13 14.36
C ARG A 543 12.36 -22.34 15.12
N ILE A 544 13.29 -23.05 15.79
CA ILE A 544 12.99 -24.19 16.67
C ILE A 544 13.64 -23.87 18.00
N LEU A 545 12.84 -23.49 19.02
CA LEU A 545 13.34 -23.00 20.29
C LEU A 545 14.08 -24.05 21.12
N ASP A 546 13.57 -25.27 21.18
CA ASP A 546 14.08 -26.38 21.99
C ASP A 546 14.48 -27.58 21.13
N GLY A 547 15.17 -27.31 20.02
CA GLY A 547 15.64 -28.34 19.10
C GLY A 547 16.99 -28.96 19.49
N LYS A 548 17.41 -29.94 18.70
CA LYS A 548 18.70 -30.64 18.86
C LYS A 548 19.89 -29.72 18.56
N ASN A 549 19.74 -28.79 17.61
CA ASN A 549 20.78 -27.81 17.28
C ASN A 549 20.39 -26.45 17.83
N PRO A 550 21.11 -25.90 18.80
CA PRO A 550 20.80 -24.57 19.36
C PRO A 550 20.79 -23.42 18.32
N LEU A 551 21.54 -23.53 17.22
CA LEU A 551 21.54 -22.56 16.14
C LEU A 551 20.20 -22.49 15.40
N ASP A 552 19.39 -23.54 15.43
CA ASP A 552 18.05 -23.57 14.82
C ASP A 552 17.05 -22.64 15.55
N ALA A 553 17.37 -22.19 16.76
CA ALA A 553 16.62 -21.16 17.48
C ALA A 553 16.97 -19.72 17.08
N THR A 554 18.01 -19.54 16.29
CA THR A 554 18.52 -18.21 15.86
C THR A 554 18.06 -17.84 14.45
N GLY A 555 18.25 -16.58 14.08
CA GLY A 555 18.10 -16.10 12.70
C GLY A 555 19.32 -16.39 11.81
N VAL A 556 20.32 -17.14 12.29
CA VAL A 556 21.47 -17.54 11.48
C VAL A 556 21.03 -18.57 10.44
N HIS A 557 21.34 -18.30 9.17
CA HIS A 557 21.02 -19.22 8.10
C HIS A 557 21.88 -20.51 8.19
N PRO A 558 21.34 -21.71 7.89
CA PRO A 558 22.11 -22.96 7.94
C PRO A 558 23.41 -22.94 7.14
N GLU A 559 23.48 -22.20 6.01
CA GLU A 559 24.70 -22.02 5.22
C GLU A 559 25.86 -21.38 6.00
N SER A 560 25.55 -20.66 7.07
CA SER A 560 26.53 -19.97 7.92
C SER A 560 26.79 -20.68 9.25
N TYR A 561 26.27 -21.89 9.46
CA TYR A 561 26.44 -22.62 10.72
C TYR A 561 27.89 -22.97 11.02
N GLU A 562 28.65 -23.34 10.01
CA GLU A 562 30.08 -23.65 10.18
C GLU A 562 30.85 -22.41 10.63
N ALA A 563 30.61 -21.26 10.02
CA ALA A 563 31.23 -19.99 10.42
C ALA A 563 30.84 -19.60 11.85
N ALA A 564 29.57 -19.78 12.22
CA ALA A 564 29.08 -19.50 13.57
C ALA A 564 29.73 -20.39 14.63
N LYS A 565 29.89 -21.70 14.35
CA LYS A 565 30.58 -22.64 15.25
C LYS A 565 32.05 -22.30 15.43
N GLN A 566 32.77 -22.00 14.33
CA GLN A 566 34.16 -21.60 14.39
C GLN A 566 34.35 -20.28 15.16
N LEU A 567 33.43 -19.32 15.00
CA LEU A 567 33.42 -18.09 15.78
C LEU A 567 33.30 -18.37 17.28
N LEU A 568 32.35 -19.20 17.68
CA LEU A 568 32.14 -19.58 19.08
C LEU A 568 33.38 -20.26 19.68
N GLU A 569 33.96 -21.22 18.98
CA GLU A 569 35.20 -21.90 19.42
C GLU A 569 36.35 -20.93 19.65
N ARG A 570 36.57 -19.97 18.73
CA ARG A 570 37.61 -18.97 18.86
C ARG A 570 37.43 -18.03 20.04
N LEU A 571 36.19 -17.75 20.41
CA LEU A 571 35.84 -16.90 21.54
C LEU A 571 35.73 -17.69 22.85
N GLY A 572 35.94 -19.02 22.81
CA GLY A 572 35.88 -19.91 23.98
C GLY A 572 34.48 -20.27 24.40
N TYR A 573 33.54 -20.31 23.47
CA TYR A 573 32.16 -20.70 23.68
C TYR A 573 31.78 -21.93 22.87
N THR A 574 30.63 -22.51 23.22
CA THR A 574 30.01 -23.65 22.52
C THR A 574 28.60 -23.29 22.05
N THR A 575 28.01 -24.16 21.25
CA THR A 575 26.60 -23.99 20.82
C THR A 575 25.63 -24.12 22.01
N GLU A 576 26.01 -24.80 23.09
CA GLU A 576 25.22 -24.85 24.33
C GLU A 576 25.09 -23.49 25.01
N ASP A 577 26.11 -22.63 24.89
CA ASP A 577 26.06 -21.25 25.37
C ASP A 577 25.01 -20.42 24.63
N VAL A 578 24.72 -20.73 23.36
CA VAL A 578 23.61 -20.14 22.61
C VAL A 578 22.28 -20.51 23.24
N LYS A 579 22.08 -21.79 23.55
CA LYS A 579 20.87 -22.31 24.21
C LYS A 579 20.63 -21.66 25.57
N ASN A 580 21.69 -21.51 26.34
CA ASN A 580 21.66 -20.94 27.69
C ASN A 580 21.64 -19.44 27.72
N ARG A 581 21.68 -18.76 26.55
CA ARG A 581 21.72 -17.30 26.40
C ARG A 581 22.88 -16.62 27.14
N ASN A 582 24.05 -17.28 27.18
CA ASN A 582 25.25 -16.82 27.90
C ASN A 582 26.18 -15.96 27.03
N LEU A 583 25.74 -15.50 25.85
CA LEU A 583 26.58 -14.83 24.87
C LEU A 583 26.39 -13.31 24.84
N ASP A 584 25.74 -12.73 25.83
CA ASP A 584 25.56 -11.29 25.90
C ASP A 584 26.91 -10.57 25.93
N GLY A 585 27.09 -9.61 25.03
CA GLY A 585 28.32 -8.80 24.93
C GLY A 585 29.48 -9.48 24.19
N ILE A 586 29.28 -10.59 23.46
CA ILE A 586 30.37 -11.22 22.68
C ILE A 586 30.92 -10.28 21.59
N SER A 587 30.12 -9.36 21.07
CA SER A 587 30.57 -8.33 20.11
C SER A 587 31.75 -7.52 20.63
N LYS A 588 31.82 -7.26 21.93
CA LYS A 588 32.91 -6.53 22.57
C LYS A 588 34.25 -7.29 22.60
N LYS A 589 34.21 -8.60 22.40
CA LYS A 589 35.39 -9.47 22.31
C LYS A 589 36.00 -9.51 20.91
N ILE A 590 35.33 -8.95 19.92
CA ILE A 590 35.79 -8.92 18.54
C ILE A 590 36.40 -7.54 18.26
N HIS A 591 37.70 -7.48 18.11
CA HIS A 591 38.41 -6.23 17.88
C HIS A 591 38.61 -5.88 16.42
N ASP A 592 38.64 -6.90 15.53
CA ASP A 592 38.86 -6.73 14.11
C ASP A 592 37.90 -7.66 13.33
N TYR A 593 36.74 -7.11 13.00
CA TYR A 593 35.70 -7.82 12.21
C TYR A 593 36.18 -8.21 10.81
N LYS A 594 36.99 -7.35 10.17
CA LYS A 594 37.46 -7.59 8.80
C LYS A 594 38.40 -8.79 8.75
N LYS A 595 39.40 -8.82 9.62
CA LYS A 595 40.33 -9.95 9.73
C LYS A 595 39.59 -11.27 10.06
N LEU A 596 38.66 -11.20 11.01
CA LEU A 596 37.89 -12.38 11.42
C LEU A 596 36.96 -12.86 10.31
N SER A 597 36.36 -11.98 9.57
CA SER A 597 35.52 -12.34 8.40
C SER A 597 36.30 -13.06 7.31
N GLU A 598 37.51 -12.60 6.99
CA GLU A 598 38.40 -13.26 6.04
C GLU A 598 38.80 -14.68 6.52
N GLU A 599 39.12 -14.83 7.80
CA GLU A 599 39.48 -16.12 8.40
C GLU A 599 38.32 -17.12 8.43
N LEU A 600 37.11 -16.63 8.67
CA LEU A 600 35.88 -17.44 8.69
C LEU A 600 35.29 -17.65 7.28
N LYS A 601 35.85 -17.01 6.25
CA LYS A 601 35.36 -17.07 4.84
C LYS A 601 33.91 -16.64 4.69
N VAL A 602 33.50 -15.63 5.43
CA VAL A 602 32.19 -14.98 5.33
C VAL A 602 32.37 -13.49 5.08
N GLY A 603 31.35 -12.82 4.60
CA GLY A 603 31.39 -11.37 4.45
C GLY A 603 31.35 -10.64 5.80
N ASP A 604 31.84 -9.43 5.83
CA ASP A 604 31.91 -8.58 7.03
C ASP A 604 30.51 -8.29 7.60
N ILE A 605 29.54 -7.95 6.73
CA ILE A 605 28.15 -7.70 7.12
C ILE A 605 27.49 -8.98 7.64
N THR A 606 27.75 -10.12 7.00
CA THR A 606 27.26 -11.42 7.42
C THR A 606 27.78 -11.80 8.78
N LEU A 607 29.08 -11.56 9.05
CA LEU A 607 29.66 -11.80 10.36
C LEU A 607 29.02 -10.96 11.46
N GLN A 608 28.78 -9.67 11.18
CA GLN A 608 28.12 -8.76 12.12
C GLN A 608 26.69 -9.25 12.44
N ASP A 609 25.96 -9.73 11.45
CA ASP A 609 24.62 -10.30 11.63
C ASP A 609 24.66 -11.58 12.45
N ILE A 610 25.62 -12.48 12.20
CA ILE A 610 25.79 -13.70 12.99
C ILE A 610 26.05 -13.35 14.47
N VAL A 611 26.93 -12.39 14.74
CA VAL A 611 27.26 -11.95 16.10
C VAL A 611 26.02 -11.42 16.82
N LYS A 612 25.23 -10.57 16.16
CA LYS A 612 23.99 -10.03 16.73
C LYS A 612 22.97 -11.14 17.08
N GLU A 613 22.83 -12.11 16.19
CA GLU A 613 21.92 -13.24 16.40
C GLU A 613 22.39 -14.16 17.54
N LEU A 614 23.69 -14.34 17.70
CA LEU A 614 24.23 -15.15 18.79
C LEU A 614 24.16 -14.43 20.15
N GLU A 615 24.32 -13.11 20.18
CA GLU A 615 24.15 -12.32 21.42
C GLU A 615 22.73 -12.39 21.97
N LYS A 616 21.75 -12.32 21.09
CA LYS A 616 20.31 -12.31 21.45
C LYS A 616 19.54 -13.29 20.56
N PRO A 617 19.69 -14.59 20.79
CA PRO A 617 19.02 -15.61 19.98
C PRO A 617 17.50 -15.48 20.09
N ALA A 618 16.83 -15.63 18.96
CA ALA A 618 15.37 -15.57 18.85
C ALA A 618 14.73 -14.26 19.35
N ARG A 619 15.47 -13.14 19.26
CA ARG A 619 14.92 -11.83 19.62
C ARG A 619 13.73 -11.48 18.72
N ASP A 620 12.64 -11.08 19.35
CA ASP A 620 11.50 -10.50 18.65
C ASP A 620 11.71 -8.97 18.52
N PRO A 621 11.81 -8.43 17.29
CA PRO A 621 12.02 -7.00 17.10
C PRO A 621 10.88 -6.13 17.64
N ARG A 622 9.70 -6.72 17.92
CA ARG A 622 8.55 -6.04 18.50
C ARG A 622 8.74 -5.71 19.99
N GLU A 623 9.66 -6.40 20.68
CA GLU A 623 9.93 -6.14 22.10
C GLU A 623 10.48 -4.76 22.39
N ASP A 624 11.10 -4.12 21.40
CA ASP A 624 11.63 -2.75 21.51
C ASP A 624 10.55 -1.66 21.29
N MET A 625 9.35 -2.06 20.85
CA MET A 625 8.26 -1.14 20.61
C MET A 625 7.52 -0.83 21.93
N PRO A 626 6.94 0.38 22.06
CA PRO A 626 6.15 0.69 23.23
C PRO A 626 4.92 -0.21 23.31
N GLY A 627 4.71 -0.83 24.47
CA GLY A 627 3.54 -1.67 24.71
C GLY A 627 2.24 -0.87 24.73
N PRO A 628 1.08 -1.52 24.52
CA PRO A 628 -0.20 -0.85 24.54
C PRO A 628 -0.51 -0.27 25.92
N ILE A 629 -1.27 0.84 25.96
CA ILE A 629 -1.73 1.46 27.20
C ILE A 629 -2.91 0.65 27.74
N LEU A 630 -2.70 0.01 28.89
CA LEU A 630 -3.74 -0.72 29.61
C LEU A 630 -4.52 0.26 30.51
N ARG A 631 -5.83 0.13 30.57
CA ARG A 631 -6.74 1.04 31.26
C ARG A 631 -7.41 0.40 32.46
N SER A 632 -7.76 1.23 33.42
CA SER A 632 -8.57 0.85 34.59
C SER A 632 -9.81 1.73 34.77
N ASP A 633 -9.93 2.83 34.02
CA ASP A 633 -11.01 3.83 34.11
C ASP A 633 -11.29 4.49 32.75
N VAL A 634 -12.36 5.23 32.64
CA VAL A 634 -12.82 5.96 31.45
C VAL A 634 -12.75 7.47 31.67
N LEU A 635 -12.20 8.20 30.68
CA LEU A 635 -12.41 9.62 30.49
C LEU A 635 -13.53 9.83 29.46
N GLU A 636 -14.47 10.76 29.74
CA GLU A 636 -15.46 11.17 28.75
C GLU A 636 -15.05 12.49 28.06
N MET A 637 -15.56 12.72 26.86
CA MET A 637 -15.26 13.95 26.10
C MET A 637 -15.57 15.23 26.88
N LYS A 638 -16.63 15.19 27.71
CA LYS A 638 -17.05 16.33 28.58
C LYS A 638 -16.02 16.65 29.67
N ASP A 639 -15.18 15.68 30.04
CA ASP A 639 -14.18 15.82 31.09
C ASP A 639 -12.90 16.48 30.59
N LEU A 640 -12.76 16.54 29.27
CA LEU A 640 -11.60 17.15 28.60
C LEU A 640 -11.67 18.67 28.70
N LYS A 641 -10.57 19.28 29.11
CA LYS A 641 -10.40 20.73 29.14
C LYS A 641 -9.20 21.13 28.27
N PRO A 642 -9.27 22.25 27.54
CA PRO A 642 -8.10 22.81 26.87
C PRO A 642 -6.93 22.96 27.85
N GLY A 643 -5.74 22.58 27.41
CA GLY A 643 -4.54 22.58 28.24
C GLY A 643 -4.25 21.25 28.96
N MET A 644 -5.18 20.30 29.01
CA MET A 644 -4.90 18.97 29.58
C MET A 644 -3.85 18.24 28.75
N ILE A 645 -2.86 17.65 29.45
CA ILE A 645 -1.84 16.81 28.86
C ILE A 645 -2.19 15.34 29.11
N LEU A 646 -2.25 14.55 28.03
CA LEU A 646 -2.65 13.16 28.07
C LEU A 646 -1.69 12.31 27.24
N LYS A 647 -1.51 11.05 27.61
CA LYS A 647 -0.89 10.06 26.75
C LYS A 647 -1.94 9.41 25.85
N GLY A 648 -1.64 9.27 24.58
CA GLY A 648 -2.52 8.63 23.62
C GLY A 648 -1.77 7.71 22.69
N THR A 649 -2.53 6.84 22.02
CA THR A 649 -2.00 5.94 21.00
C THR A 649 -2.43 6.43 19.62
N VAL A 650 -1.48 6.56 18.70
CA VAL A 650 -1.77 6.92 17.30
C VAL A 650 -2.55 5.80 16.64
N ARG A 651 -3.79 6.08 16.24
CA ARG A 651 -4.71 5.12 15.59
C ARG A 651 -4.60 5.11 14.09
N ASN A 652 -4.41 6.28 13.50
CA ASN A 652 -4.33 6.44 12.05
C ASN A 652 -3.48 7.66 11.70
N VAL A 653 -2.75 7.57 10.59
CA VAL A 653 -1.96 8.67 10.02
C VAL A 653 -2.48 8.94 8.62
N ILE A 654 -2.82 10.20 8.38
CA ILE A 654 -3.34 10.70 7.11
C ILE A 654 -2.49 11.88 6.63
N ASP A 655 -2.67 12.33 5.40
CA ASP A 655 -1.82 13.36 4.77
C ASP A 655 -1.74 14.68 5.55
N PHE A 656 -2.79 15.05 6.25
CA PHE A 656 -2.87 16.32 6.98
C PHE A 656 -2.75 16.18 8.50
N GLY A 657 -2.54 14.98 9.04
CA GLY A 657 -2.42 14.80 10.48
C GLY A 657 -2.46 13.35 10.94
N ALA A 658 -2.62 13.18 12.24
CA ALA A 658 -2.81 11.88 12.86
C ALA A 658 -3.98 11.87 13.84
N PHE A 659 -4.71 10.78 13.86
CA PHE A 659 -5.73 10.51 14.86
C PHE A 659 -5.14 9.77 16.05
N VAL A 660 -5.39 10.30 17.25
CA VAL A 660 -4.83 9.79 18.49
C VAL A 660 -5.94 9.43 19.44
N ASP A 661 -5.95 8.19 19.92
CA ASP A 661 -6.82 7.72 20.98
C ASP A 661 -6.25 8.16 22.34
N ILE A 662 -6.93 9.09 22.99
CA ILE A 662 -6.55 9.64 24.29
C ILE A 662 -7.38 9.07 25.46
N GLY A 663 -8.10 7.98 25.21
CA GLY A 663 -8.91 7.33 26.23
C GLY A 663 -10.36 7.81 26.33
N VAL A 664 -10.82 8.64 25.39
CA VAL A 664 -12.22 9.00 25.21
C VAL A 664 -12.77 8.31 23.95
N HIS A 665 -14.09 8.28 23.78
CA HIS A 665 -14.75 7.57 22.68
C HIS A 665 -14.59 8.19 21.28
N GLN A 666 -13.85 9.27 21.19
CA GLN A 666 -13.57 9.98 19.96
C GLN A 666 -12.07 10.22 19.87
N ASP A 667 -11.47 9.80 18.75
CA ASP A 667 -10.07 10.10 18.49
C ASP A 667 -9.86 11.61 18.32
N GLY A 668 -8.81 12.13 18.91
CA GLY A 668 -8.39 13.51 18.71
C GLY A 668 -7.51 13.64 17.48
N LEU A 669 -7.64 14.74 16.75
CA LEU A 669 -6.80 15.05 15.60
C LEU A 669 -5.62 15.92 16.02
N VAL A 670 -4.42 15.47 15.74
CA VAL A 670 -3.20 16.28 15.70
C VAL A 670 -2.96 16.67 14.25
N HIS A 671 -3.21 17.92 13.90
CA HIS A 671 -2.93 18.43 12.56
C HIS A 671 -1.42 18.47 12.31
N ILE A 672 -0.97 18.30 11.07
CA ILE A 672 0.46 18.29 10.70
C ILE A 672 1.24 19.50 11.25
N SER A 673 0.62 20.68 11.28
CA SER A 673 1.22 21.90 11.86
C SER A 673 1.41 21.85 13.38
N GLN A 674 0.79 20.90 14.07
CA GLN A 674 0.82 20.71 15.51
C GLN A 674 1.68 19.52 15.97
N MET A 675 2.35 18.85 15.04
CA MET A 675 3.14 17.64 15.34
C MET A 675 4.57 17.91 15.73
N SER A 676 5.20 18.91 15.12
CA SER A 676 6.63 19.22 15.32
C SER A 676 6.88 20.71 15.20
N ASP A 677 7.87 21.20 15.94
CA ASP A 677 8.37 22.58 15.82
C ASP A 677 9.17 22.79 14.53
N LYS A 678 9.69 21.70 13.96
CA LYS A 678 10.33 21.71 12.64
C LYS A 678 9.29 21.48 11.56
N PHE A 679 9.51 22.09 10.38
CA PHE A 679 8.68 21.83 9.23
C PHE A 679 8.81 20.36 8.78
N ILE A 680 7.68 19.67 8.69
CA ILE A 680 7.57 18.32 8.15
C ILE A 680 6.66 18.33 6.92
N LYS A 681 7.01 17.52 5.93
CA LYS A 681 6.24 17.42 4.68
C LYS A 681 5.07 16.45 4.81
N HIS A 682 5.23 15.43 5.63
CA HIS A 682 4.22 14.42 5.85
C HIS A 682 4.18 13.98 7.33
N PRO A 683 2.99 13.71 7.90
CA PRO A 683 2.84 13.27 9.29
C PRO A 683 3.66 12.03 9.69
N LEU A 684 3.92 11.12 8.76
CA LEU A 684 4.78 9.94 8.99
C LEU A 684 6.25 10.28 9.34
N GLU A 685 6.69 11.51 9.11
CA GLU A 685 8.00 11.97 9.57
C GLU A 685 8.05 12.20 11.09
N ALA A 686 6.89 12.39 11.71
CA ALA A 686 6.77 12.67 13.14
C ALA A 686 6.20 11.50 13.94
N VAL A 687 5.21 10.78 13.42
CA VAL A 687 4.50 9.71 14.14
C VAL A 687 4.13 8.56 13.21
N ARG A 688 3.90 7.37 13.81
CA ARG A 688 3.44 6.16 13.15
C ARG A 688 2.25 5.57 13.92
N VAL A 689 1.42 4.78 13.22
CA VAL A 689 0.33 4.05 13.88
C VAL A 689 0.90 3.14 14.98
N GLY A 690 0.27 3.17 16.14
CA GLY A 690 0.72 2.44 17.32
C GLY A 690 1.67 3.21 18.24
N ASP A 691 2.23 4.34 17.80
CA ASP A 691 3.08 5.18 18.66
C ASP A 691 2.29 5.69 19.85
N ILE A 692 2.94 5.69 21.02
CA ILE A 692 2.44 6.35 22.23
C ILE A 692 3.02 7.76 22.26
N VAL A 693 2.12 8.75 22.20
CA VAL A 693 2.49 10.16 22.14
C VAL A 693 1.87 10.91 23.32
N GLU A 694 2.61 11.92 23.80
CA GLU A 694 2.07 12.88 24.74
C GLU A 694 1.46 14.04 23.97
N VAL A 695 0.20 14.34 24.24
CA VAL A 695 -0.57 15.37 23.54
C VAL A 695 -1.27 16.30 24.53
N GLN A 696 -1.46 17.55 24.11
CA GLN A 696 -2.23 18.54 24.86
C GLN A 696 -3.52 18.85 24.12
N VAL A 697 -4.61 18.92 24.85
CA VAL A 697 -5.92 19.30 24.31
C VAL A 697 -5.91 20.79 23.93
N LEU A 698 -6.17 21.10 22.67
CA LEU A 698 -6.32 22.48 22.19
C LEU A 698 -7.78 22.94 22.30
N SER A 699 -8.70 22.14 21.81
CA SER A 699 -10.12 22.44 21.84
C SER A 699 -10.97 21.17 21.81
N VAL A 700 -12.18 21.26 22.35
CA VAL A 700 -13.19 20.20 22.34
C VAL A 700 -14.50 20.77 21.84
N ASP A 701 -15.03 20.24 20.75
CA ASP A 701 -16.34 20.56 20.21
C ASP A 701 -17.28 19.38 20.47
N LEU A 702 -18.08 19.48 21.53
CA LEU A 702 -19.00 18.43 21.92
C LEU A 702 -20.14 18.22 20.92
N ALA A 703 -20.57 19.27 20.23
CA ALA A 703 -21.65 19.19 19.25
C ALA A 703 -21.22 18.45 17.99
N LYS A 704 -20.02 18.74 17.49
CA LYS A 704 -19.43 18.10 16.30
C LYS A 704 -18.64 16.84 16.62
N LYS A 705 -18.50 16.47 17.88
CA LYS A 705 -17.68 15.38 18.37
C LYS A 705 -16.23 15.44 17.85
N ARG A 706 -15.61 16.63 17.93
CA ARG A 706 -14.24 16.88 17.46
C ARG A 706 -13.33 17.27 18.62
N ILE A 707 -12.15 16.71 18.64
CA ILE A 707 -11.08 17.02 19.59
C ILE A 707 -9.85 17.42 18.80
N SER A 708 -9.33 18.61 19.06
CA SER A 708 -8.09 19.08 18.47
C SER A 708 -6.96 18.98 19.49
N LEU A 709 -5.86 18.37 19.06
CA LEU A 709 -4.71 18.08 19.90
C LEU A 709 -3.43 18.71 19.33
N THR A 710 -2.44 18.91 20.18
CA THR A 710 -1.09 19.31 19.79
C THR A 710 -0.05 18.43 20.47
N MET A 711 1.01 18.13 19.75
CA MET A 711 2.23 17.53 20.29
C MET A 711 3.27 18.60 20.68
N LYS A 712 3.02 19.86 20.34
CA LYS A 712 3.84 21.01 20.74
C LYS A 712 3.47 21.44 22.15
N ILE A 713 3.96 20.69 23.12
CA ILE A 713 3.65 20.94 24.54
C ILE A 713 4.64 21.95 25.07
N ASN A 714 4.17 23.14 25.43
CA ASN A 714 4.96 24.10 26.16
C ASN A 714 5.15 23.59 27.59
N LYS A 715 6.31 23.05 27.88
CA LYS A 715 6.73 22.79 29.27
C LYS A 715 7.10 24.14 29.90
N ASN A 716 6.09 24.82 30.47
CA ASN A 716 6.35 25.93 31.42
C ASN A 716 6.80 25.38 32.76
#